data_3aab8c5a7c5982b01aa60fbbee72e00d
#
_entry.id   3aab8c5a7c5982b01aa60fbbee72e00d
#
_cell.length_a   1.000
_cell.length_b   1.000
_cell.length_c   1.000
_cell.angle_alpha   90.00
_cell.angle_beta   90.00
_cell.angle_gamma   90.00
#
_symmetry.space_group_name_H-M   'P 1'
#
loop_
_entity.id
_entity.type
_entity.pdbx_description
1 polymer ?
#
loop_
_entity_poly.entity_id
_entity_poly.type
_entity_poly.pdbx_seq_one_letter_code
_entity_poly.pdbx_strand_id
1 'polypeptide(L)'
;MELEQAKTEVKELREKLEYYAKLYYDMDSPAITDYEYDMMMNRLKALEKEFPELITRDSLTQKVGGHVKEGFKQVVHEVPLQSLQDIFSFEELKDFDTRVRKVAEENNEELKYVVETKIDGLSTALKYENGVFVQGATRGNGLIGEDVTDNLKTISHIPKELKEKIDITVRGEVFIGTKEFEKMNEEREILDESLFANARNAAAGSLRQLDSKVTATRPLDIFIFNVQKYDEDTFDSENSHFTELDKLQKLGFNVVPVRTLCSTIDEAIEAIKKIGEDRENLSFGIDGAVIKVDNLRLREILGTTYKVPKWAIAYKYPPEKKETKLLDIVCQVGRTGALTPTAILEPVKVAGSTISKTTLHNEDFIKEKDLKIGDTVVIQKQGDVIPEVVDVIKSKRDGTEREFVMPTVCPVCGAPVVREEGEAVARCIGIECSAKILRNLAHFVSKEGMDIDGLGIKILEQLVDKGLIKNIADIYTLTAEEIASLKKNGKKFAQNLIDSINASKNNDLFKLLTALGIRHIGTKSAKGLCKKYKSIDKIAEASFEELSMIDDVGEITAQSIYEFFRQPQTVDLINRLKEAGVNTEVIQNENTNTDDRFAGKTFVLTGSLEKYTRQEASDIIESFGGKVSGSVSKKTSYVLAGEEAGSKLTKAQELGLSLIHI
;
A
#
# COMPACT_ATOMS: atom_id res chain seq x y z
N MET A 1 27.07 -15.82 28.07
CA MET A 1 26.47 -16.95 27.31
C MET A 1 27.61 -17.78 26.75
N GLU A 2 27.47 -19.09 26.54
CA GLU A 2 28.53 -19.89 25.90
C GLU A 2 28.55 -19.64 24.39
N LEU A 3 29.74 -19.66 23.76
CA LEU A 3 29.93 -19.34 22.33
C LEU A 3 29.06 -20.20 21.38
N GLU A 4 28.86 -21.50 21.69
CA GLU A 4 28.01 -22.37 20.85
C GLU A 4 26.53 -22.01 20.92
N GLN A 5 26.05 -21.53 22.06
CA GLN A 5 24.69 -20.98 22.17
C GLN A 5 24.57 -19.68 21.41
N ALA A 6 25.57 -18.79 21.48
CA ALA A 6 25.62 -17.56 20.73
C ALA A 6 25.61 -17.79 19.21
N LYS A 7 26.38 -18.79 18.70
CA LYS A 7 26.35 -19.17 17.28
C LYS A 7 24.96 -19.59 16.80
N THR A 8 24.28 -20.40 17.61
CA THR A 8 22.93 -20.87 17.27
C THR A 8 21.94 -19.70 17.20
N GLU A 9 21.95 -18.84 18.23
CA GLU A 9 21.06 -17.67 18.30
C GLU A 9 21.36 -16.67 17.18
N VAL A 10 22.64 -16.40 16.86
CA VAL A 10 23.03 -15.52 15.74
C VAL A 10 22.53 -16.06 14.41
N LYS A 11 22.61 -17.37 14.18
CA LYS A 11 22.10 -17.99 12.95
C LYS A 11 20.59 -17.82 12.81
N GLU A 12 19.84 -18.15 13.88
CA GLU A 12 18.37 -17.99 13.88
C GLU A 12 17.94 -16.54 13.68
N LEU A 13 18.61 -15.58 14.35
CA LEU A 13 18.33 -14.17 14.20
C LEU A 13 18.59 -13.68 12.78
N ARG A 14 19.68 -14.10 12.14
CA ARG A 14 19.99 -13.73 10.75
C ARG A 14 18.94 -14.26 9.78
N GLU A 15 18.56 -15.53 9.89
CA GLU A 15 17.53 -16.14 9.04
C GLU A 15 16.19 -15.41 9.18
N LYS A 16 15.75 -15.09 10.40
CA LYS A 16 14.52 -14.32 10.67
C LYS A 16 14.62 -12.90 10.13
N LEU A 17 15.71 -12.20 10.41
CA LEU A 17 15.92 -10.83 9.96
C LEU A 17 15.97 -10.72 8.43
N GLU A 18 16.62 -11.67 7.73
CA GLU A 18 16.62 -11.73 6.25
C GLU A 18 15.21 -11.95 5.69
N TYR A 19 14.45 -12.87 6.29
CA TYR A 19 13.07 -13.13 5.91
C TYR A 19 12.20 -11.88 6.07
N TYR A 20 12.26 -11.22 7.23
CA TYR A 20 11.47 -10.01 7.49
C TYR A 20 11.94 -8.81 6.67
N ALA A 21 13.25 -8.66 6.45
CA ALA A 21 13.79 -7.63 5.55
C ALA A 21 13.26 -7.77 4.12
N LYS A 22 13.18 -9.00 3.60
CA LYS A 22 12.60 -9.28 2.28
C LYS A 22 11.11 -8.92 2.21
N LEU A 23 10.33 -9.29 3.21
CA LEU A 23 8.91 -8.92 3.27
C LEU A 23 8.73 -7.40 3.32
N TYR A 24 9.58 -6.71 4.07
CA TYR A 24 9.50 -5.28 4.29
C TYR A 24 9.97 -4.46 3.07
N TYR A 25 11.19 -4.74 2.55
CA TYR A 25 11.82 -3.92 1.50
C TYR A 25 11.43 -4.34 0.08
N ASP A 26 11.22 -5.63 -0.17
CA ASP A 26 10.99 -6.17 -1.52
C ASP A 26 9.50 -6.39 -1.81
N MET A 27 8.72 -6.80 -0.80
CA MET A 27 7.31 -7.17 -0.98
C MET A 27 6.33 -6.10 -0.47
N ASP A 28 6.82 -5.04 0.19
CA ASP A 28 6.01 -3.98 0.83
C ASP A 28 4.90 -4.54 1.76
N SER A 29 5.14 -5.73 2.36
CA SER A 29 4.19 -6.50 3.17
C SER A 29 4.85 -6.98 4.48
N PRO A 30 5.07 -6.09 5.46
CA PRO A 30 5.71 -6.44 6.72
C PRO A 30 4.86 -7.44 7.51
N ALA A 31 5.50 -8.49 8.04
CA ALA A 31 4.86 -9.48 8.92
C ALA A 31 5.07 -9.20 10.41
N ILE A 32 5.96 -8.26 10.75
CA ILE A 32 6.25 -7.82 12.12
C ILE A 32 6.35 -6.30 12.14
N THR A 33 6.27 -5.72 13.34
CA THR A 33 6.44 -4.27 13.53
C THR A 33 7.90 -3.85 13.35
N ASP A 34 8.13 -2.58 13.00
CA ASP A 34 9.48 -1.99 12.91
C ASP A 34 10.23 -2.14 14.25
N TYR A 35 9.52 -1.97 15.37
CA TYR A 35 10.10 -2.15 16.70
C TYR A 35 10.58 -3.58 16.96
N GLU A 36 9.79 -4.59 16.60
CA GLU A 36 10.19 -6.00 16.76
C GLU A 36 11.40 -6.34 15.88
N TYR A 37 11.43 -5.82 14.65
CA TYR A 37 12.59 -5.96 13.77
C TYR A 37 13.82 -5.28 14.37
N ASP A 38 13.70 -4.06 14.86
CA ASP A 38 14.79 -3.29 15.48
C ASP A 38 15.30 -3.98 16.76
N MET A 39 14.42 -4.56 17.58
CA MET A 39 14.82 -5.33 18.77
C MET A 39 15.62 -6.59 18.42
N MET A 40 15.20 -7.34 17.38
CA MET A 40 15.98 -8.49 16.88
C MET A 40 17.33 -8.05 16.32
N MET A 41 17.37 -6.95 15.58
CA MET A 41 18.61 -6.37 15.06
C MET A 41 19.56 -5.92 16.18
N ASN A 42 19.03 -5.32 17.25
CA ASN A 42 19.84 -4.94 18.42
C ASN A 42 20.35 -6.16 19.17
N ARG A 43 19.55 -7.21 19.30
CA ARG A 43 20.01 -8.46 19.89
C ARG A 43 21.17 -9.08 19.09
N LEU A 44 21.07 -9.07 17.75
CA LEU A 44 22.14 -9.52 16.87
C LEU A 44 23.40 -8.65 17.04
N LYS A 45 23.27 -7.31 17.08
CA LYS A 45 24.40 -6.39 17.34
C LYS A 45 25.08 -6.66 18.71
N ALA A 46 24.29 -6.92 19.75
CA ALA A 46 24.81 -7.23 21.08
C ALA A 46 25.62 -8.52 21.10
N LEU A 47 25.11 -9.57 20.44
CA LEU A 47 25.81 -10.84 20.30
C LEU A 47 27.11 -10.71 19.47
N GLU A 48 27.08 -9.99 18.37
CA GLU A 48 28.27 -9.73 17.54
C GLU A 48 29.32 -8.86 18.28
N LYS A 49 28.88 -7.99 19.21
CA LYS A 49 29.80 -7.22 20.07
C LYS A 49 30.42 -8.08 21.15
N GLU A 50 29.67 -9.01 21.76
CA GLU A 50 30.16 -9.92 22.80
C GLU A 50 31.09 -11.01 22.20
N PHE A 51 30.80 -11.45 20.96
CA PHE A 51 31.51 -12.47 20.21
C PHE A 51 31.93 -11.97 18.82
N PRO A 52 33.00 -11.15 18.70
CA PRO A 52 33.43 -10.55 17.44
C PRO A 52 33.74 -11.53 16.30
N GLU A 53 34.12 -12.79 16.66
CA GLU A 53 34.35 -13.87 15.68
C GLU A 53 33.10 -14.34 14.95
N LEU A 54 31.90 -13.95 15.40
CA LEU A 54 30.63 -14.25 14.73
C LEU A 54 30.27 -13.22 13.67
N ILE A 55 30.99 -12.10 13.60
CA ILE A 55 30.76 -11.07 12.58
C ILE A 55 31.16 -11.61 11.22
N THR A 56 30.21 -11.60 10.26
CA THR A 56 30.48 -11.95 8.86
C THR A 56 30.24 -10.73 7.96
N ARG A 57 30.88 -10.68 6.80
CA ARG A 57 30.74 -9.55 5.83
C ARG A 57 29.32 -9.40 5.28
N ASP A 58 28.55 -10.48 5.29
CA ASP A 58 27.17 -10.58 4.82
C ASP A 58 26.13 -10.33 5.92
N SER A 59 26.55 -10.14 7.18
CA SER A 59 25.63 -9.82 8.27
C SER A 59 24.81 -8.54 7.96
N LEU A 60 23.52 -8.58 8.25
CA LEU A 60 22.63 -7.42 8.15
C LEU A 60 23.04 -6.25 9.05
N THR A 61 23.85 -6.49 10.09
CA THR A 61 24.45 -5.44 10.90
C THR A 61 25.49 -4.63 10.13
N GLN A 62 26.07 -5.20 9.07
CA GLN A 62 27.12 -4.61 8.24
C GLN A 62 26.60 -4.05 6.91
N LYS A 63 25.32 -4.28 6.51
CA LYS A 63 24.73 -3.84 5.24
C LYS A 63 23.60 -2.83 5.45
N VAL A 64 23.40 -1.95 4.47
CA VAL A 64 22.17 -1.16 4.35
C VAL A 64 21.11 -2.05 3.72
N GLY A 65 19.92 -2.14 4.33
CA GLY A 65 18.81 -2.96 3.80
C GLY A 65 18.19 -2.33 2.56
N GLY A 66 17.69 -3.18 1.64
CA GLY A 66 16.97 -2.81 0.43
C GLY A 66 17.65 -3.35 -0.83
N HIS A 67 16.81 -3.72 -1.81
CA HIS A 67 17.25 -4.12 -3.16
C HIS A 67 16.58 -3.21 -4.18
N VAL A 68 17.19 -3.06 -5.33
CA VAL A 68 16.61 -2.32 -6.47
C VAL A 68 15.58 -3.23 -7.14
N LYS A 69 14.33 -2.74 -7.30
CA LYS A 69 13.27 -3.49 -8.00
C LYS A 69 13.58 -3.60 -9.49
N GLU A 70 13.24 -4.74 -10.08
CA GLU A 70 13.32 -4.93 -11.54
C GLU A 70 12.34 -3.98 -12.27
N GLY A 71 12.78 -3.43 -13.40
CA GLY A 71 11.98 -2.51 -14.23
C GLY A 71 12.35 -1.03 -14.10
N PHE A 72 13.15 -0.63 -13.11
CA PHE A 72 13.67 0.73 -12.99
C PHE A 72 15.12 0.83 -13.48
N LYS A 73 15.47 1.98 -14.06
CA LYS A 73 16.88 2.32 -14.29
C LYS A 73 17.59 2.48 -12.95
N GLN A 74 18.83 2.03 -12.89
CA GLN A 74 19.65 2.16 -11.69
C GLN A 74 20.40 3.47 -11.69
N VAL A 75 20.44 4.13 -10.55
CA VAL A 75 21.21 5.36 -10.29
C VAL A 75 22.27 5.06 -9.24
N VAL A 76 23.52 5.30 -9.55
CA VAL A 76 24.63 5.26 -8.60
C VAL A 76 24.67 6.60 -7.87
N HIS A 77 24.57 6.59 -6.54
CA HIS A 77 24.63 7.80 -5.74
C HIS A 77 26.05 8.35 -5.69
N GLU A 78 26.21 9.64 -6.02
CA GLU A 78 27.51 10.32 -5.91
C GLU A 78 27.98 10.39 -4.44
N VAL A 79 27.05 10.56 -3.51
CA VAL A 79 27.25 10.47 -2.06
C VAL A 79 26.37 9.36 -1.52
N PRO A 80 26.92 8.36 -0.82
CA PRO A 80 26.14 7.25 -0.29
C PRO A 80 24.99 7.70 0.63
N LEU A 81 23.81 7.14 0.43
CA LEU A 81 22.62 7.41 1.27
C LEU A 81 22.60 6.45 2.47
N GLN A 82 23.36 6.79 3.49
CA GLN A 82 23.53 5.99 4.70
C GLN A 82 22.25 5.91 5.53
N SER A 83 22.13 4.85 6.33
CA SER A 83 21.14 4.71 7.40
C SER A 83 21.59 5.49 8.65
N LEU A 84 20.73 5.53 9.67
CA LEU A 84 21.10 6.07 10.98
C LEU A 84 21.30 4.92 11.97
N GLN A 85 22.05 5.19 13.03
CA GLN A 85 22.10 4.31 14.19
C GLN A 85 20.87 4.60 15.05
N ASP A 86 20.07 3.57 15.35
CA ASP A 86 18.94 3.68 16.26
C ASP A 86 19.40 3.51 17.71
N ILE A 87 18.79 4.31 18.60
CA ILE A 87 18.90 4.23 20.06
C ILE A 87 17.51 4.27 20.69
N PHE A 88 17.37 3.71 21.90
CA PHE A 88 16.08 3.53 22.59
C PHE A 88 16.09 4.12 24.00
N SER A 89 17.20 4.70 24.44
CA SER A 89 17.33 5.31 25.76
C SER A 89 18.08 6.63 25.71
N PHE A 90 17.82 7.49 26.69
CA PHE A 90 18.58 8.74 26.84
C PHE A 90 20.00 8.51 27.35
N GLU A 91 20.29 7.37 27.96
CA GLU A 91 21.65 6.95 28.34
C GLU A 91 22.49 6.73 27.09
N GLU A 92 21.99 6.01 26.08
CA GLU A 92 22.68 5.83 24.79
C GLU A 92 22.90 7.17 24.06
N LEU A 93 21.96 8.11 24.20
CA LEU A 93 22.11 9.46 23.66
C LEU A 93 23.24 10.24 24.36
N LYS A 94 23.36 10.12 25.68
CA LYS A 94 24.47 10.72 26.45
C LYS A 94 25.83 10.07 26.11
N ASP A 95 25.86 8.79 25.82
CA ASP A 95 27.06 8.10 25.32
C ASP A 95 27.46 8.62 23.94
N PHE A 96 26.48 8.92 23.07
CA PHE A 96 26.72 9.58 21.80
C PHE A 96 27.31 10.99 21.99
N ASP A 97 26.74 11.82 22.88
CA ASP A 97 27.26 13.15 23.22
C ASP A 97 28.71 13.08 23.72
N THR A 98 28.99 12.15 24.63
CA THR A 98 30.33 11.97 25.19
C THR A 98 31.39 11.71 24.12
N ARG A 99 31.07 10.84 23.14
CA ARG A 99 31.97 10.55 22.02
C ARG A 99 32.18 11.73 21.10
N VAL A 100 31.10 12.44 20.74
CA VAL A 100 31.14 13.57 19.83
C VAL A 100 31.83 14.76 20.49
N ARG A 101 31.53 15.04 21.77
CA ARG A 101 32.13 16.13 22.56
C ARG A 101 33.62 15.98 22.66
N LYS A 102 34.14 14.79 22.93
CA LYS A 102 35.58 14.53 22.96
C LYS A 102 36.25 14.91 21.65
N VAL A 103 35.68 14.57 20.51
CA VAL A 103 36.24 14.93 19.19
C VAL A 103 36.14 16.45 18.94
N ALA A 104 35.05 17.09 19.36
CA ALA A 104 34.85 18.51 19.23
C ALA A 104 35.92 19.28 20.04
N GLU A 105 36.15 18.90 21.29
CA GLU A 105 37.17 19.50 22.18
C GLU A 105 38.60 19.31 21.64
N GLU A 106 38.94 18.11 21.15
CA GLU A 106 40.23 17.80 20.54
C GLU A 106 40.53 18.63 19.29
N ASN A 107 39.49 19.11 18.58
CA ASN A 107 39.61 19.90 17.34
C ASN A 107 39.23 21.38 17.50
N ASN A 108 38.93 21.86 18.72
CA ASN A 108 38.45 23.21 19.02
C ASN A 108 37.20 23.61 18.20
N GLU A 109 36.31 22.70 17.95
CA GLU A 109 35.05 22.94 17.22
C GLU A 109 33.89 23.15 18.20
N GLU A 110 32.98 24.07 17.85
CA GLU A 110 31.75 24.30 18.61
C GLU A 110 30.76 23.12 18.41
N LEU A 111 30.22 22.59 19.51
CA LEU A 111 29.26 21.49 19.48
C LEU A 111 27.86 22.01 19.82
N LYS A 112 26.99 21.97 18.81
CA LYS A 112 25.52 22.12 18.92
C LYS A 112 24.84 20.98 18.20
N TYR A 113 23.59 20.77 18.51
CA TYR A 113 22.74 19.73 17.93
C TYR A 113 21.53 20.34 17.22
N VAL A 114 21.09 19.70 16.13
CA VAL A 114 19.77 19.92 15.55
C VAL A 114 18.94 18.67 15.80
N VAL A 115 17.81 18.84 16.46
CA VAL A 115 16.82 17.79 16.70
C VAL A 115 15.67 17.96 15.72
N GLU A 116 15.38 16.93 14.95
CA GLU A 116 14.36 16.92 13.90
C GLU A 116 13.39 15.75 14.09
N THR A 117 12.16 15.88 13.55
CA THR A 117 11.25 14.72 13.44
C THR A 117 11.83 13.66 12.50
N LYS A 118 11.79 12.41 12.91
CA LYS A 118 12.13 11.27 12.06
C LYS A 118 10.87 10.85 11.30
N ILE A 119 10.75 11.34 10.06
CA ILE A 119 9.61 11.10 9.19
C ILE A 119 9.59 9.63 8.79
N ASP A 120 8.41 9.01 8.84
CA ASP A 120 8.21 7.62 8.43
C ASP A 120 7.76 7.57 6.96
N GLY A 121 8.73 7.34 6.06
CA GLY A 121 8.52 7.39 4.62
C GLY A 121 9.58 6.64 3.82
N LEU A 122 9.79 7.05 2.58
CA LEU A 122 10.79 6.52 1.67
C LEU A 122 11.85 7.57 1.36
N SER A 123 13.11 7.28 1.70
CA SER A 123 14.21 8.21 1.48
C SER A 123 14.60 8.32 0.01
N THR A 124 14.73 9.55 -0.47
CA THR A 124 15.06 9.87 -1.86
C THR A 124 16.15 10.96 -1.93
N ALA A 125 16.96 10.92 -2.99
CA ALA A 125 17.86 11.98 -3.37
C ALA A 125 17.30 12.74 -4.58
N LEU A 126 17.35 14.07 -4.54
CA LEU A 126 16.93 14.97 -5.61
C LEU A 126 18.14 15.77 -6.10
N LYS A 127 18.48 15.63 -7.38
CA LYS A 127 19.58 16.34 -8.03
C LYS A 127 19.06 17.50 -8.86
N TYR A 128 19.63 18.68 -8.64
CA TYR A 128 19.37 19.89 -9.41
C TYR A 128 20.65 20.33 -10.10
N GLU A 129 20.56 20.71 -11.38
CA GLU A 129 21.63 21.31 -12.16
C GLU A 129 21.16 22.65 -12.69
N ASN A 130 21.92 23.68 -12.46
CA ASN A 130 21.57 25.08 -12.79
C ASN A 130 20.16 25.45 -12.27
N GLY A 131 19.81 24.96 -11.07
CA GLY A 131 18.52 25.17 -10.42
C GLY A 131 17.36 24.30 -10.97
N VAL A 132 17.57 23.47 -11.99
CA VAL A 132 16.52 22.64 -12.60
C VAL A 132 16.57 21.22 -12.04
N PHE A 133 15.43 20.64 -11.68
CA PHE A 133 15.33 19.25 -11.23
C PHE A 133 15.63 18.29 -12.38
N VAL A 134 16.74 17.57 -12.31
CA VAL A 134 17.21 16.68 -13.39
C VAL A 134 17.08 15.20 -13.06
N GLN A 135 17.27 14.80 -11.81
CA GLN A 135 17.24 13.40 -11.41
C GLN A 135 16.75 13.21 -10.00
N GLY A 136 15.93 12.16 -9.80
CA GLY A 136 15.51 11.71 -8.49
C GLY A 136 15.65 10.20 -8.35
N ALA A 137 16.23 9.75 -7.23
CA ALA A 137 16.49 8.34 -6.99
C ALA A 137 16.09 7.92 -5.57
N THR A 138 15.58 6.70 -5.41
CA THR A 138 15.37 6.08 -4.10
C THR A 138 16.71 5.76 -3.44
N ARG A 139 16.70 5.55 -2.12
CA ARG A 139 17.91 5.13 -1.40
C ARG A 139 18.49 3.80 -1.94
N GLY A 140 17.63 2.85 -2.32
CA GLY A 140 18.04 1.50 -2.67
C GLY A 140 18.88 0.86 -1.55
N ASN A 141 20.05 0.30 -1.93
CA ASN A 141 21.00 -0.27 -0.97
C ASN A 141 22.00 0.77 -0.39
N GLY A 142 21.74 2.04 -0.60
CA GLY A 142 22.58 3.16 -0.15
C GLY A 142 23.65 3.60 -1.15
N LEU A 143 24.08 2.74 -2.07
CA LEU A 143 25.02 3.03 -3.15
C LEU A 143 24.31 3.15 -4.51
N ILE A 144 23.30 2.32 -4.73
CA ILE A 144 22.52 2.25 -5.96
C ILE A 144 21.05 2.29 -5.59
N GLY A 145 20.29 3.20 -6.22
CA GLY A 145 18.84 3.33 -6.08
C GLY A 145 18.09 3.20 -7.40
N GLU A 146 16.77 3.21 -7.34
CA GLU A 146 15.90 3.26 -8.52
C GLU A 146 15.75 4.70 -9.01
N ASP A 147 15.84 4.91 -10.33
CA ASP A 147 15.47 6.18 -10.97
C ASP A 147 13.93 6.33 -10.91
N VAL A 148 13.48 7.26 -10.11
CA VAL A 148 12.05 7.61 -9.92
C VAL A 148 11.77 9.07 -10.28
N THR A 149 12.61 9.64 -11.16
CA THR A 149 12.56 11.06 -11.54
C THR A 149 11.17 11.49 -11.99
N ASP A 150 10.54 10.73 -12.90
CA ASP A 150 9.22 11.10 -13.44
C ASP A 150 8.10 10.94 -12.40
N ASN A 151 8.24 10.01 -11.47
CA ASN A 151 7.33 9.84 -10.35
C ASN A 151 7.45 11.02 -9.37
N LEU A 152 8.68 11.41 -9.01
CA LEU A 152 8.93 12.56 -8.14
C LEU A 152 8.44 13.88 -8.74
N LYS A 153 8.52 14.07 -10.06
CA LYS A 153 7.97 15.26 -10.76
C LYS A 153 6.45 15.42 -10.57
N THR A 154 5.74 14.36 -10.16
CA THR A 154 4.29 14.43 -9.88
C THR A 154 3.97 14.99 -8.50
N ILE A 155 4.94 15.03 -7.59
CA ILE A 155 4.78 15.56 -6.23
C ILE A 155 4.83 17.10 -6.28
N SER A 156 3.75 17.74 -5.85
CA SER A 156 3.58 19.20 -6.00
C SER A 156 4.59 20.03 -5.23
N HIS A 157 5.09 19.55 -4.08
CA HIS A 157 6.06 20.23 -3.24
C HIS A 157 7.53 20.00 -3.65
N ILE A 158 7.78 19.27 -4.73
CA ILE A 158 9.10 19.21 -5.36
C ILE A 158 9.20 20.34 -6.40
N PRO A 159 10.03 21.37 -6.17
CA PRO A 159 10.19 22.44 -7.15
C PRO A 159 10.84 21.90 -8.42
N LYS A 160 10.23 22.15 -9.58
CA LYS A 160 10.82 21.79 -10.88
C LYS A 160 12.02 22.69 -11.21
N GLU A 161 12.02 23.91 -10.68
CA GLU A 161 13.06 24.90 -10.80
C GLU A 161 13.21 25.63 -9.46
N LEU A 162 14.42 25.76 -8.96
CA LEU A 162 14.75 26.49 -7.74
C LEU A 162 14.72 28.00 -8.01
N LYS A 163 14.59 28.80 -6.94
CA LYS A 163 14.62 30.25 -7.05
C LYS A 163 16.00 30.81 -7.43
N GLU A 164 17.05 30.02 -7.29
CA GLU A 164 18.41 30.35 -7.66
C GLU A 164 19.02 29.27 -8.54
N LYS A 165 19.92 29.67 -9.45
CA LYS A 165 20.57 28.76 -10.41
C LYS A 165 21.82 28.15 -9.79
N ILE A 166 21.63 27.10 -9.02
CA ILE A 166 22.71 26.39 -8.33
C ILE A 166 22.69 24.90 -8.67
N ASP A 167 23.82 24.25 -8.53
CA ASP A 167 23.97 22.79 -8.58
C ASP A 167 23.93 22.25 -7.16
N ILE A 168 22.90 21.45 -6.85
CA ILE A 168 22.71 20.90 -5.51
C ILE A 168 22.05 19.53 -5.57
N THR A 169 22.48 18.63 -4.69
CA THR A 169 21.80 17.37 -4.43
C THR A 169 21.32 17.38 -2.98
N VAL A 170 20.01 17.23 -2.80
CA VAL A 170 19.37 17.19 -1.48
C VAL A 170 18.78 15.82 -1.20
N ARG A 171 18.60 15.50 0.08
CA ARG A 171 17.95 14.29 0.53
C ARG A 171 16.66 14.62 1.27
N GLY A 172 15.59 13.90 0.92
CA GLY A 172 14.29 14.03 1.54
C GLY A 172 13.64 12.69 1.86
N GLU A 173 12.54 12.75 2.58
CA GLU A 173 11.68 11.62 2.86
C GLU A 173 10.34 11.85 2.18
N VAL A 174 9.97 10.95 1.25
CA VAL A 174 8.64 10.94 0.62
C VAL A 174 7.69 10.18 1.54
N PHE A 175 6.54 10.79 1.83
CA PHE A 175 5.55 10.24 2.75
C PHE A 175 4.12 10.45 2.25
N ILE A 176 3.17 9.83 2.94
CA ILE A 176 1.74 10.09 2.81
C ILE A 176 1.24 10.61 4.16
N GLY A 177 0.45 11.68 4.15
CA GLY A 177 -0.17 12.21 5.36
C GLY A 177 -1.14 11.21 6.00
N THR A 178 -1.33 11.31 7.32
CA THR A 178 -2.14 10.34 8.07
C THR A 178 -3.58 10.26 7.56
N LYS A 179 -4.22 11.40 7.33
CA LYS A 179 -5.61 11.46 6.82
C LYS A 179 -5.73 10.94 5.39
N GLU A 180 -4.74 11.23 4.56
CA GLU A 180 -4.67 10.78 3.18
C GLU A 180 -4.47 9.26 3.11
N PHE A 181 -3.66 8.70 4.01
CA PHE A 181 -3.47 7.25 4.15
C PHE A 181 -4.75 6.52 4.55
N GLU A 182 -5.46 7.03 5.58
CA GLU A 182 -6.75 6.48 6.01
C GLU A 182 -7.73 6.43 4.84
N LYS A 183 -7.85 7.54 4.11
CA LYS A 183 -8.73 7.65 2.95
C LYS A 183 -8.35 6.71 1.80
N MET A 184 -7.04 6.55 1.52
CA MET A 184 -6.58 5.57 0.53
C MET A 184 -6.98 4.14 0.91
N ASN A 185 -6.86 3.76 2.17
CA ASN A 185 -7.24 2.44 2.63
C ASN A 185 -8.77 2.25 2.61
N GLU A 186 -9.55 3.27 2.93
CA GLU A 186 -11.01 3.23 2.74
C GLU A 186 -11.40 3.01 1.26
N GLU A 187 -10.75 3.72 0.32
CA GLU A 187 -11.01 3.56 -1.11
C GLU A 187 -10.61 2.14 -1.58
N ARG A 188 -9.50 1.58 -1.09
CA ARG A 188 -9.06 0.20 -1.40
C ARG A 188 -9.99 -0.85 -0.81
N GLU A 189 -10.47 -0.64 0.41
CA GLU A 189 -11.46 -1.53 1.03
C GLU A 189 -12.76 -1.60 0.20
N ILE A 190 -13.22 -0.47 -0.33
CA ILE A 190 -14.40 -0.42 -1.22
C ILE A 190 -14.17 -1.26 -2.49
N LEU A 191 -12.95 -1.21 -3.05
CA LEU A 191 -12.58 -1.91 -4.27
C LEU A 191 -12.18 -3.39 -4.06
N ASP A 192 -12.22 -3.88 -2.81
CA ASP A 192 -11.74 -5.23 -2.44
C ASP A 192 -10.25 -5.46 -2.75
N GLU A 193 -9.47 -4.38 -2.72
CA GLU A 193 -8.03 -4.43 -2.86
C GLU A 193 -7.37 -4.67 -1.49
N SER A 194 -6.20 -5.30 -1.47
CA SER A 194 -5.42 -5.44 -0.25
C SER A 194 -5.03 -4.09 0.33
N LEU A 195 -5.29 -3.88 1.62
CA LEU A 195 -4.97 -2.63 2.31
C LEU A 195 -3.45 -2.46 2.45
N PHE A 196 -3.00 -1.21 2.48
CA PHE A 196 -1.63 -0.91 2.86
C PHE A 196 -1.46 -1.10 4.37
N ALA A 197 -0.38 -1.78 4.77
CA ALA A 197 -0.11 -2.07 6.18
C ALA A 197 0.21 -0.81 7.00
N ASN A 198 0.88 0.18 6.41
CA ASN A 198 1.20 1.48 7.02
C ASN A 198 1.42 2.56 5.95
N ALA A 199 1.50 3.83 6.39
CA ALA A 199 1.67 4.98 5.50
C ALA A 199 3.02 4.95 4.75
N ARG A 200 4.09 4.43 5.36
CA ARG A 200 5.40 4.26 4.75
C ARG A 200 5.35 3.30 3.55
N ASN A 201 4.73 2.12 3.73
CA ASN A 201 4.60 1.15 2.64
C ASN A 201 3.68 1.67 1.53
N ALA A 202 2.63 2.41 1.89
CA ALA A 202 1.79 3.09 0.92
C ALA A 202 2.57 4.13 0.10
N ALA A 203 3.45 4.93 0.74
CA ALA A 203 4.32 5.88 0.07
C ALA A 203 5.34 5.17 -0.83
N ALA A 204 6.02 4.14 -0.32
CA ALA A 204 7.02 3.37 -1.06
C ALA A 204 6.41 2.67 -2.28
N GLY A 205 5.28 1.99 -2.11
CA GLY A 205 4.55 1.33 -3.20
C GLY A 205 3.99 2.31 -4.23
N SER A 206 3.57 3.51 -3.80
CA SER A 206 3.07 4.57 -4.69
C SER A 206 4.19 5.26 -5.49
N LEU A 207 5.36 5.49 -4.87
CA LEU A 207 6.48 6.10 -5.57
C LEU A 207 7.16 5.13 -6.55
N ARG A 208 7.17 3.82 -6.25
CA ARG A 208 7.77 2.77 -7.08
C ARG A 208 6.79 2.16 -8.08
N GLN A 209 5.98 3.00 -8.74
CA GLN A 209 5.12 2.62 -9.87
C GLN A 209 5.86 2.83 -11.19
N LEU A 210 5.76 1.87 -12.11
CA LEU A 210 6.37 1.99 -13.44
C LEU A 210 5.71 3.07 -14.31
N ASP A 211 4.41 3.32 -14.11
CA ASP A 211 3.67 4.40 -14.75
C ASP A 211 3.50 5.58 -13.78
N SER A 212 4.16 6.69 -14.07
CA SER A 212 4.08 7.91 -13.26
C SER A 212 2.67 8.52 -13.19
N LYS A 213 1.76 8.17 -14.13
CA LYS A 213 0.35 8.58 -14.05
C LYS A 213 -0.34 7.95 -12.83
N VAL A 214 0.01 6.73 -12.47
CA VAL A 214 -0.50 6.09 -11.26
C VAL A 214 0.03 6.81 -10.02
N THR A 215 1.33 7.15 -9.98
CA THR A 215 1.92 7.95 -8.90
C THR A 215 1.22 9.30 -8.76
N ALA A 216 0.90 9.96 -9.88
CA ALA A 216 0.21 11.26 -9.89
C ALA A 216 -1.19 11.24 -9.25
N THR A 217 -1.84 10.07 -9.13
CA THR A 217 -3.12 9.92 -8.42
C THR A 217 -2.97 9.75 -6.91
N ARG A 218 -1.73 9.54 -6.43
CA ARG A 218 -1.42 9.28 -5.02
C ARG A 218 -1.07 10.57 -4.28
N PRO A 219 -1.53 10.75 -3.04
CA PRO A 219 -1.30 11.97 -2.26
C PRO A 219 0.09 11.95 -1.60
N LEU A 220 1.13 11.82 -2.42
CA LEU A 220 2.52 11.85 -1.97
C LEU A 220 2.96 13.27 -1.64
N ASP A 221 3.77 13.41 -0.60
CA ASP A 221 4.47 14.63 -0.23
C ASP A 221 5.92 14.34 0.15
N ILE A 222 6.73 15.36 0.36
CA ILE A 222 8.15 15.24 0.70
C ILE A 222 8.60 16.31 1.68
N PHE A 223 9.46 15.93 2.63
CA PHE A 223 10.25 16.87 3.40
C PHE A 223 11.75 16.67 3.15
N ILE A 224 12.45 17.75 2.83
CA ILE A 224 13.90 17.75 2.70
C ILE A 224 14.53 17.94 4.08
N PHE A 225 15.54 17.12 4.39
CA PHE A 225 16.18 17.11 5.70
C PHE A 225 17.72 17.10 5.67
N ASN A 226 18.33 17.08 4.47
CA ASN A 226 19.79 17.11 4.36
C ASN A 226 20.25 17.55 2.98
N VAL A 227 21.37 18.28 2.92
CA VAL A 227 22.14 18.47 1.69
C VAL A 227 23.14 17.33 1.57
N GLN A 228 23.25 16.73 0.37
CA GLN A 228 24.21 15.66 0.09
C GLN A 228 25.45 16.20 -0.63
N LYS A 229 25.24 17.15 -1.54
CA LYS A 229 26.30 17.77 -2.33
C LYS A 229 25.86 19.15 -2.81
N TYR A 230 26.74 20.09 -2.83
CA TYR A 230 26.56 21.44 -3.37
C TYR A 230 27.86 21.98 -3.91
N ASP A 231 27.76 23.04 -4.69
CA ASP A 231 28.90 23.83 -5.13
C ASP A 231 29.15 24.95 -4.10
N GLU A 232 30.32 24.93 -3.47
CA GLU A 232 30.73 25.88 -2.40
C GLU A 232 30.75 27.34 -2.88
N ASP A 233 30.97 27.58 -4.19
CA ASP A 233 30.95 28.92 -4.76
C ASP A 233 29.54 29.50 -4.88
N THR A 234 28.51 28.64 -4.89
CA THR A 234 27.12 29.03 -5.11
C THR A 234 26.21 28.82 -3.91
N PHE A 235 26.57 27.95 -2.96
CA PHE A 235 25.78 27.66 -1.76
C PHE A 235 26.68 27.72 -0.51
N ASP A 236 26.49 28.75 0.31
CA ASP A 236 27.17 28.89 1.60
C ASP A 236 26.30 28.38 2.73
N SER A 237 26.73 27.31 3.39
CA SER A 237 26.02 26.68 4.54
C SER A 237 26.24 27.41 5.86
N GLU A 238 27.17 28.39 5.91
CA GLU A 238 27.65 29.05 7.15
C GLU A 238 28.15 28.03 8.19
N ASN A 239 28.60 26.86 7.74
CA ASN A 239 29.06 25.75 8.57
C ASN A 239 28.00 25.24 9.58
N SER A 240 26.73 25.46 9.32
CA SER A 240 25.59 25.09 10.19
C SER A 240 24.51 24.37 9.41
N HIS A 241 24.15 23.17 9.85
CA HIS A 241 23.05 22.41 9.28
C HIS A 241 21.68 23.09 9.45
N PHE A 242 21.47 23.74 10.58
CA PHE A 242 20.24 24.49 10.82
C PHE A 242 20.09 25.62 9.80
N THR A 243 21.18 26.37 9.55
CA THR A 243 21.21 27.41 8.52
C THR A 243 21.06 26.82 7.11
N GLU A 244 21.68 25.67 6.81
CA GLU A 244 21.48 24.95 5.55
C GLU A 244 20.00 24.74 5.27
N LEU A 245 19.24 24.21 6.25
CA LEU A 245 17.80 23.94 6.11
C LEU A 245 17.00 25.23 5.87
N ASP A 246 17.34 26.33 6.54
CA ASP A 246 16.73 27.65 6.30
C ASP A 246 16.99 28.17 4.88
N LYS A 247 18.20 27.95 4.36
CA LYS A 247 18.55 28.32 2.98
C LYS A 247 17.82 27.46 1.96
N LEU A 248 17.69 26.14 2.19
CA LEU A 248 16.88 25.25 1.35
C LEU A 248 15.43 25.72 1.27
N GLN A 249 14.85 26.14 2.39
CA GLN A 249 13.48 26.66 2.40
C GLN A 249 13.35 27.95 1.56
N LYS A 250 14.36 28.85 1.60
CA LYS A 250 14.40 30.05 0.76
C LYS A 250 14.53 29.71 -0.73
N LEU A 251 15.26 28.65 -1.09
CA LEU A 251 15.35 28.14 -2.46
C LEU A 251 14.04 27.53 -3.00
N GLY A 252 13.08 27.25 -2.13
CA GLY A 252 11.77 26.73 -2.49
C GLY A 252 11.49 25.28 -2.11
N PHE A 253 12.41 24.63 -1.40
CA PHE A 253 12.19 23.28 -0.89
C PHE A 253 11.19 23.25 0.28
N ASN A 254 10.41 22.18 0.36
CA ASN A 254 9.62 21.83 1.53
C ASN A 254 10.53 21.12 2.54
N VAL A 255 10.96 21.84 3.57
CA VAL A 255 11.94 21.36 4.54
C VAL A 255 11.22 20.79 5.77
N VAL A 256 11.86 19.83 6.46
CA VAL A 256 11.35 19.27 7.72
C VAL A 256 10.84 20.38 8.65
N PRO A 257 9.52 20.34 9.01
CA PRO A 257 8.89 21.51 9.66
C PRO A 257 9.25 21.64 11.14
N VAL A 258 9.49 20.50 11.82
CA VAL A 258 9.84 20.48 13.25
C VAL A 258 11.33 20.24 13.38
N ARG A 259 12.06 21.30 13.71
CA ARG A 259 13.51 21.28 13.95
C ARG A 259 13.87 22.27 15.07
N THR A 260 14.77 21.87 15.94
CA THR A 260 15.21 22.68 17.08
C THR A 260 16.72 22.67 17.16
N LEU A 261 17.32 23.85 17.21
CA LEU A 261 18.76 24.02 17.49
C LEU A 261 18.97 23.97 19.01
N CYS A 262 19.85 23.08 19.47
CA CYS A 262 20.14 22.81 20.87
C CYS A 262 21.63 23.03 21.15
N SER A 263 21.95 23.77 22.21
CA SER A 263 23.32 24.04 22.63
C SER A 263 23.90 22.92 23.52
N THR A 264 23.03 22.12 24.12
CA THR A 264 23.40 21.03 25.03
C THR A 264 22.62 19.75 24.71
N ILE A 265 23.13 18.62 25.18
CA ILE A 265 22.41 17.33 25.03
C ILE A 265 21.11 17.29 25.87
N ASP A 266 21.08 17.99 27.00
CA ASP A 266 19.88 18.05 27.82
C ASP A 266 18.76 18.87 27.12
N GLU A 267 19.10 19.97 26.43
CA GLU A 267 18.15 20.67 25.56
C GLU A 267 17.67 19.75 24.40
N ALA A 268 18.55 18.94 23.84
CA ALA A 268 18.17 17.96 22.82
C ALA A 268 17.20 16.90 23.36
N ILE A 269 17.43 16.43 24.60
CA ILE A 269 16.50 15.49 25.28
C ILE A 269 15.12 16.12 25.47
N GLU A 270 15.05 17.38 25.90
CA GLU A 270 13.77 18.08 26.04
C GLU A 270 13.07 18.30 24.69
N ALA A 271 13.82 18.62 23.63
CA ALA A 271 13.27 18.70 22.27
C ALA A 271 12.71 17.35 21.80
N ILE A 272 13.40 16.22 22.07
CA ILE A 272 12.91 14.87 21.76
C ILE A 272 11.61 14.57 22.50
N LYS A 273 11.54 14.86 23.81
CA LYS A 273 10.32 14.66 24.62
C LYS A 273 9.16 15.45 24.04
N LYS A 274 9.39 16.72 23.71
CA LYS A 274 8.36 17.58 23.11
C LYS A 274 7.86 17.05 21.77
N ILE A 275 8.75 16.56 20.89
CA ILE A 275 8.34 15.90 19.64
C ILE A 275 7.46 14.68 19.94
N GLY A 276 7.82 13.89 20.96
CA GLY A 276 7.05 12.72 21.38
C GLY A 276 5.64 13.08 21.90
N GLU A 277 5.51 14.19 22.65
CA GLU A 277 4.22 14.69 23.16
C GLU A 277 3.34 15.25 22.04
N ASP A 278 3.95 15.97 21.07
CA ASP A 278 3.23 16.63 19.98
C ASP A 278 2.98 15.72 18.76
N ARG A 279 3.49 14.48 18.75
CA ARG A 279 3.46 13.59 17.56
C ARG A 279 2.06 13.34 16.99
N GLU A 280 1.03 13.32 17.84
CA GLU A 280 -0.36 13.13 17.43
C GLU A 280 -0.97 14.32 16.71
N ASN A 281 -0.41 15.51 16.92
CA ASN A 281 -0.84 16.73 16.24
C ASN A 281 -0.19 16.90 14.86
N LEU A 282 0.77 16.03 14.52
CA LEU A 282 1.41 16.07 13.21
C LEU A 282 0.48 15.50 12.13
N SER A 283 0.52 16.09 10.95
CA SER A 283 -0.23 15.59 9.79
C SER A 283 0.45 14.41 9.08
N PHE A 284 1.59 13.94 9.59
CA PHE A 284 2.40 12.86 9.02
C PHE A 284 2.95 11.96 10.14
N GLY A 285 3.22 10.69 9.80
CA GLY A 285 3.79 9.72 10.74
C GLY A 285 5.27 9.98 11.02
N ILE A 286 5.66 9.76 12.28
CA ILE A 286 7.06 9.77 12.72
C ILE A 286 7.34 8.48 13.52
N ASP A 287 8.53 7.91 13.37
CA ASP A 287 8.98 6.75 14.12
C ASP A 287 10.06 7.09 15.16
N GLY A 288 10.35 8.38 15.34
CA GLY A 288 11.37 8.85 16.25
C GLY A 288 11.71 10.32 16.10
N ALA A 289 12.87 10.67 16.63
CA ALA A 289 13.55 11.94 16.42
C ALA A 289 14.98 11.69 15.92
N VAL A 290 15.51 12.57 15.07
CA VAL A 290 16.90 12.52 14.60
C VAL A 290 17.68 13.62 15.26
N ILE A 291 18.80 13.28 15.87
CA ILE A 291 19.74 14.20 16.48
C ILE A 291 20.97 14.27 15.60
N LYS A 292 21.32 15.45 15.13
CA LYS A 292 22.46 15.70 14.24
C LYS A 292 23.38 16.72 14.86
N VAL A 293 24.67 16.57 14.70
CA VAL A 293 25.64 17.63 14.99
C VAL A 293 25.40 18.79 14.03
N ASP A 294 25.25 20.02 14.51
CA ASP A 294 24.96 21.17 13.68
C ASP A 294 26.18 21.61 12.82
N ASN A 295 27.39 21.67 13.43
CA ASN A 295 28.63 22.07 12.80
C ASN A 295 29.06 21.09 11.70
N LEU A 296 29.04 21.54 10.42
CA LEU A 296 29.32 20.70 9.25
C LEU A 296 30.78 20.27 9.19
N ARG A 297 31.70 21.12 9.55
CA ARG A 297 33.14 20.79 9.62
C ARG A 297 33.38 19.69 10.66
N LEU A 298 32.73 19.77 11.82
CA LEU A 298 32.84 18.74 12.83
C LEU A 298 32.25 17.39 12.33
N ARG A 299 31.20 17.41 11.46
CA ARG A 299 30.70 16.20 10.82
C ARG A 299 31.75 15.52 9.94
N GLU A 300 32.53 16.28 9.18
CA GLU A 300 33.63 15.77 8.35
C GLU A 300 34.71 15.13 9.21
N ILE A 301 35.09 15.76 10.33
CA ILE A 301 36.08 15.23 11.29
C ILE A 301 35.58 13.93 11.93
N LEU A 302 34.32 13.87 12.36
CA LEU A 302 33.68 12.67 12.92
C LEU A 302 33.59 11.54 11.90
N GLY A 303 33.33 11.91 10.65
CA GLY A 303 33.24 11.00 9.53
C GLY A 303 32.06 10.04 9.61
N THR A 304 32.17 8.96 8.84
CA THR A 304 31.12 7.94 8.69
C THR A 304 31.68 6.55 8.81
N THR A 305 30.83 5.59 9.11
CA THR A 305 31.12 4.17 8.87
C THR A 305 30.57 3.79 7.49
N TYR A 306 30.76 2.56 7.07
CA TYR A 306 30.14 2.07 5.82
C TYR A 306 28.60 2.20 5.85
N LYS A 307 27.96 2.03 6.99
CA LYS A 307 26.50 1.97 7.14
C LYS A 307 25.86 3.23 7.67
N VAL A 308 26.51 3.90 8.63
CA VAL A 308 25.92 5.04 9.36
C VAL A 308 26.92 6.18 9.55
N PRO A 309 26.45 7.45 9.59
CA PRO A 309 27.26 8.58 10.00
C PRO A 309 27.54 8.53 11.51
N LYS A 310 28.70 9.06 11.94
CA LYS A 310 29.05 9.16 13.37
C LYS A 310 28.54 10.45 14.02
N TRP A 311 28.06 11.38 13.22
CA TRP A 311 27.57 12.72 13.60
C TRP A 311 26.04 12.80 13.72
N ALA A 312 25.32 11.71 13.48
CA ALA A 312 23.86 11.65 13.62
C ALA A 312 23.41 10.34 14.24
N ILE A 313 22.30 10.39 14.97
CA ILE A 313 21.69 9.26 15.64
C ILE A 313 20.16 9.41 15.63
N ALA A 314 19.42 8.31 15.60
CA ALA A 314 17.97 8.30 15.62
C ALA A 314 17.48 7.75 16.96
N TYR A 315 16.75 8.56 17.71
CA TYR A 315 16.03 8.13 18.92
C TYR A 315 14.68 7.58 18.52
N LYS A 316 14.41 6.31 18.86
CA LYS A 316 13.15 5.63 18.62
C LYS A 316 12.29 5.65 19.89
N TYR A 317 11.03 6.10 19.75
CA TYR A 317 10.11 6.06 20.87
C TYR A 317 9.70 4.61 21.17
N PRO A 318 9.76 4.17 22.44
CA PRO A 318 9.20 2.87 22.81
C PRO A 318 7.68 2.88 22.59
N PRO A 319 7.10 1.76 22.12
CA PRO A 319 5.65 1.66 22.00
C PRO A 319 5.00 1.74 23.40
N GLU A 320 4.06 2.65 23.55
CA GLU A 320 3.32 2.76 24.79
C GLU A 320 2.31 1.61 24.89
N LYS A 321 2.41 0.81 25.97
CA LYS A 321 1.50 -0.30 26.28
C LYS A 321 0.68 0.04 27.50
N LYS A 322 -0.64 -0.19 27.44
CA LYS A 322 -1.56 -0.01 28.56
C LYS A 322 -2.49 -1.21 28.70
N GLU A 323 -2.87 -1.49 29.92
CA GLU A 323 -3.87 -2.49 30.24
C GLU A 323 -5.27 -1.86 30.28
N THR A 324 -6.25 -2.59 29.75
CA THR A 324 -7.67 -2.19 29.81
C THR A 324 -8.58 -3.40 29.82
N LYS A 325 -9.85 -3.23 30.20
CA LYS A 325 -10.89 -4.28 30.18
C LYS A 325 -11.50 -4.40 28.78
N LEU A 326 -11.61 -5.64 28.29
CA LEU A 326 -12.41 -5.99 27.11
C LEU A 326 -13.87 -6.14 27.54
N LEU A 327 -14.66 -5.11 27.30
CA LEU A 327 -16.06 -5.06 27.74
C LEU A 327 -16.98 -5.94 26.90
N ASP A 328 -16.76 -5.94 25.57
CA ASP A 328 -17.56 -6.71 24.62
C ASP A 328 -16.77 -6.92 23.30
N ILE A 329 -17.26 -7.84 22.45
CA ILE A 329 -16.79 -8.01 21.07
C ILE A 329 -18.02 -7.91 20.16
N VAL A 330 -18.04 -6.89 19.30
CA VAL A 330 -19.13 -6.67 18.33
C VAL A 330 -18.62 -6.91 16.90
N CYS A 331 -19.44 -7.55 16.06
CA CYS A 331 -19.10 -7.71 14.66
C CYS A 331 -19.62 -6.53 13.85
N GLN A 332 -18.70 -5.85 13.19
CA GLN A 332 -19.02 -4.84 12.18
C GLN A 332 -19.00 -5.48 10.79
N VAL A 333 -19.91 -5.05 9.93
CA VAL A 333 -19.93 -5.48 8.53
C VAL A 333 -19.25 -4.43 7.71
N GLY A 334 -18.08 -4.74 7.19
CA GLY A 334 -17.33 -3.87 6.30
C GLY A 334 -18.01 -3.70 4.93
N ARG A 335 -17.53 -2.74 4.18
CA ARG A 335 -18.04 -2.41 2.83
C ARG A 335 -17.91 -3.57 1.85
N THR A 336 -17.03 -4.54 2.13
CA THR A 336 -16.85 -5.78 1.36
C THR A 336 -17.77 -6.91 1.80
N GLY A 337 -18.59 -6.69 2.84
CA GLY A 337 -19.39 -7.72 3.49
C GLY A 337 -18.62 -8.56 4.51
N ALA A 338 -17.32 -8.31 4.68
CA ALA A 338 -16.51 -8.94 5.71
C ALA A 338 -17.06 -8.62 7.11
N LEU A 339 -17.20 -9.64 7.94
CA LEU A 339 -17.53 -9.45 9.34
C LEU A 339 -16.21 -9.33 10.12
N THR A 340 -15.95 -8.14 10.62
CA THR A 340 -14.76 -7.84 11.41
C THR A 340 -15.13 -7.72 12.87
N PRO A 341 -14.66 -8.64 13.74
CA PRO A 341 -14.85 -8.51 15.16
C PRO A 341 -14.05 -7.30 15.68
N THR A 342 -14.72 -6.48 16.47
CA THR A 342 -14.18 -5.25 17.05
C THR A 342 -14.30 -5.33 18.57
N ALA A 343 -13.20 -5.21 19.27
CA ALA A 343 -13.16 -5.12 20.72
C ALA A 343 -13.76 -3.79 21.18
N ILE A 344 -14.68 -3.84 22.12
CA ILE A 344 -15.15 -2.68 22.89
C ILE A 344 -14.39 -2.69 24.21
N LEU A 345 -13.63 -1.64 24.46
CA LEU A 345 -12.71 -1.53 25.59
C LEU A 345 -13.19 -0.50 26.59
N GLU A 346 -12.86 -0.70 27.86
CA GLU A 346 -12.87 0.40 28.80
C GLU A 346 -11.91 1.49 28.29
N PRO A 347 -12.36 2.77 28.21
CA PRO A 347 -11.55 3.81 27.59
C PRO A 347 -10.18 3.96 28.28
N VAL A 348 -9.11 3.82 27.52
CA VAL A 348 -7.72 3.91 27.99
C VAL A 348 -6.92 4.88 27.13
N LYS A 349 -6.10 5.72 27.76
CA LYS A 349 -5.19 6.61 27.04
C LYS A 349 -3.92 5.87 26.66
N VAL A 350 -3.61 5.83 25.36
CA VAL A 350 -2.38 5.26 24.80
C VAL A 350 -1.83 6.24 23.79
N ALA A 351 -0.59 6.68 23.98
CA ALA A 351 0.08 7.62 23.10
C ALA A 351 -0.84 8.81 22.74
N GLY A 352 -1.40 9.47 23.81
CA GLY A 352 -2.21 10.70 23.78
C GLY A 352 -3.66 10.52 23.37
N SER A 353 -4.05 9.49 22.62
CA SER A 353 -5.45 9.26 22.24
C SER A 353 -6.17 8.31 23.20
N THR A 354 -7.49 8.52 23.35
CA THR A 354 -8.34 7.63 24.14
C THR A 354 -8.87 6.52 23.25
N ILE A 355 -8.44 5.29 23.52
CA ILE A 355 -8.86 4.09 22.80
C ILE A 355 -10.02 3.46 23.54
N SER A 356 -11.16 3.32 22.89
CA SER A 356 -12.35 2.61 23.37
C SER A 356 -12.78 1.46 22.47
N LYS A 357 -12.17 1.35 21.30
CA LYS A 357 -12.43 0.29 20.31
C LYS A 357 -11.16 -0.06 19.57
N THR A 358 -11.01 -1.35 19.18
CA THR A 358 -9.93 -1.80 18.30
C THR A 358 -10.36 -3.03 17.51
N THR A 359 -9.82 -3.19 16.32
CA THR A 359 -10.09 -4.40 15.50
C THR A 359 -9.46 -5.63 16.14
N LEU A 360 -10.16 -6.77 16.00
CA LEU A 360 -9.63 -8.09 16.32
C LEU A 360 -9.40 -8.92 15.05
N HIS A 361 -9.31 -8.26 13.90
CA HIS A 361 -9.03 -8.81 12.59
C HIS A 361 -10.04 -9.89 12.14
N ASN A 362 -10.01 -11.08 12.75
CA ASN A 362 -10.89 -12.22 12.42
C ASN A 362 -11.07 -13.17 13.62
N GLU A 363 -11.86 -14.20 13.43
CA GLU A 363 -12.12 -15.20 14.47
C GLU A 363 -10.86 -15.99 14.88
N ASP A 364 -9.95 -16.24 13.94
CA ASP A 364 -8.72 -17.00 14.21
C ASP A 364 -7.79 -16.23 15.14
N PHE A 365 -7.68 -14.92 14.98
CA PHE A 365 -6.92 -14.06 15.89
C PHE A 365 -7.47 -14.12 17.33
N ILE A 366 -8.80 -14.11 17.49
CA ILE A 366 -9.43 -14.23 18.81
C ILE A 366 -9.10 -15.59 19.45
N LYS A 367 -9.16 -16.66 18.67
CA LYS A 367 -8.83 -18.03 19.13
C LYS A 367 -7.34 -18.18 19.45
N GLU A 368 -6.46 -17.67 18.61
CA GLU A 368 -5.00 -17.73 18.79
C GLU A 368 -4.57 -17.00 20.08
N LYS A 369 -5.12 -15.81 20.32
CA LYS A 369 -4.86 -15.04 21.55
C LYS A 369 -5.63 -15.57 22.76
N ASP A 370 -6.56 -16.50 22.59
CA ASP A 370 -7.50 -16.98 23.64
C ASP A 370 -8.22 -15.81 24.32
N LEU A 371 -8.73 -14.88 23.49
CA LEU A 371 -9.47 -13.68 23.94
C LEU A 371 -10.88 -14.04 24.35
N LYS A 372 -11.28 -13.56 25.55
CA LYS A 372 -12.65 -13.70 26.08
C LYS A 372 -13.21 -12.36 26.48
N ILE A 373 -14.51 -12.17 26.28
CA ILE A 373 -15.21 -10.96 26.76
C ILE A 373 -15.11 -10.93 28.29
N GLY A 374 -14.63 -9.83 28.83
CA GLY A 374 -14.33 -9.67 30.24
C GLY A 374 -12.83 -9.77 30.60
N ASP A 375 -11.96 -10.14 29.63
CA ASP A 375 -10.52 -10.18 29.85
C ASP A 375 -9.92 -8.80 30.16
N THR A 376 -8.79 -8.81 30.86
CA THR A 376 -7.86 -7.67 30.88
C THR A 376 -6.85 -7.86 29.74
N VAL A 377 -6.81 -6.89 28.83
CA VAL A 377 -5.95 -6.95 27.62
C VAL A 377 -4.91 -5.85 27.65
N VAL A 378 -3.80 -6.08 26.94
CA VAL A 378 -2.75 -5.10 26.73
C VAL A 378 -2.95 -4.48 25.35
N ILE A 379 -3.08 -3.15 25.32
CA ILE A 379 -3.27 -2.35 24.11
C ILE A 379 -2.00 -1.57 23.82
N GLN A 380 -1.62 -1.55 22.54
CA GLN A 380 -0.61 -0.64 21.97
C GLN A 380 -1.14 -0.05 20.68
N LYS A 381 -0.46 0.97 20.15
CA LYS A 381 -0.66 1.42 18.76
C LYS A 381 0.44 0.85 17.87
N GLN A 382 0.05 0.15 16.82
CA GLN A 382 0.96 -0.32 15.79
C GLN A 382 1.34 0.86 14.88
N GLY A 383 2.65 1.12 14.71
CA GLY A 383 3.12 2.27 13.94
C GLY A 383 2.60 3.61 14.48
N ASP A 384 2.32 3.70 15.78
CA ASP A 384 1.73 4.86 16.48
C ASP A 384 0.35 5.33 15.97
N VAL A 385 -0.27 4.59 15.05
CA VAL A 385 -1.53 4.97 14.41
C VAL A 385 -2.68 4.04 14.80
N ILE A 386 -2.54 2.73 14.57
CA ILE A 386 -3.63 1.76 14.67
C ILE A 386 -3.62 1.07 16.04
N PRO A 387 -4.68 1.21 16.86
CA PRO A 387 -4.78 0.45 18.10
C PRO A 387 -4.85 -1.06 17.84
N GLU A 388 -4.18 -1.84 18.68
CA GLU A 388 -4.12 -3.30 18.58
C GLU A 388 -4.13 -3.93 19.98
N VAL A 389 -4.78 -5.09 20.09
CA VAL A 389 -4.66 -5.98 21.26
C VAL A 389 -3.42 -6.83 21.11
N VAL A 390 -2.40 -6.56 21.91
CA VAL A 390 -1.12 -7.28 21.86
C VAL A 390 -1.17 -8.59 22.62
N ASP A 391 -1.78 -8.55 23.83
CA ASP A 391 -1.76 -9.70 24.74
C ASP A 391 -2.96 -9.72 25.69
N VAL A 392 -3.18 -10.86 26.32
CA VAL A 392 -4.23 -11.11 27.33
C VAL A 392 -3.56 -11.43 28.66
N ILE A 393 -3.96 -10.72 29.71
CA ILE A 393 -3.46 -10.98 31.07
C ILE A 393 -4.30 -12.07 31.72
N LYS A 394 -4.04 -13.32 31.35
CA LYS A 394 -4.80 -14.50 31.82
C LYS A 394 -4.78 -14.66 33.35
N SER A 395 -3.76 -14.17 34.03
CA SER A 395 -3.67 -14.18 35.49
C SER A 395 -4.71 -13.29 36.20
N LYS A 396 -5.36 -12.37 35.47
CA LYS A 396 -6.43 -11.50 35.97
C LYS A 396 -7.84 -12.03 35.70
N ARG A 397 -7.97 -13.23 35.13
CA ARG A 397 -9.26 -13.91 34.95
C ARG A 397 -9.84 -14.34 36.29
N ASP A 398 -11.13 -14.11 36.48
CA ASP A 398 -11.87 -14.48 37.69
C ASP A 398 -12.95 -15.57 37.44
N GLY A 399 -13.07 -16.06 36.19
CA GLY A 399 -14.01 -17.09 35.78
C GLY A 399 -15.36 -16.56 35.29
N THR A 400 -15.52 -15.25 35.18
CA THR A 400 -16.73 -14.60 34.63
C THR A 400 -16.60 -14.33 33.12
N GLU A 401 -15.43 -14.59 32.53
CA GLU A 401 -15.13 -14.34 31.14
C GLU A 401 -15.97 -15.24 30.22
N ARG A 402 -16.46 -14.67 29.12
CA ARG A 402 -17.29 -15.36 28.15
C ARG A 402 -16.58 -15.53 26.82
N GLU A 403 -16.74 -16.69 26.19
CA GLU A 403 -16.25 -16.93 24.84
C GLU A 403 -17.03 -16.11 23.83
N PHE A 404 -16.33 -15.60 22.83
CA PHE A 404 -16.95 -14.96 21.67
C PHE A 404 -17.32 -16.01 20.64
N VAL A 405 -18.52 -15.88 20.07
CA VAL A 405 -19.01 -16.73 18.98
C VAL A 405 -19.32 -15.84 17.78
N MET A 406 -18.73 -16.18 16.64
CA MET A 406 -18.96 -15.45 15.39
C MET A 406 -20.42 -15.56 14.94
N PRO A 407 -21.11 -14.44 14.58
CA PRO A 407 -22.48 -14.49 14.09
C PRO A 407 -22.62 -15.30 12.81
N THR A 408 -23.65 -16.14 12.74
CA THR A 408 -24.02 -16.91 11.53
C THR A 408 -24.97 -16.13 10.61
N VAL A 409 -25.50 -15.00 11.08
CA VAL A 409 -26.36 -14.09 10.33
C VAL A 409 -25.81 -12.68 10.37
N CYS A 410 -25.96 -11.94 9.28
CA CYS A 410 -25.47 -10.58 9.17
C CYS A 410 -26.20 -9.63 10.12
N PRO A 411 -25.53 -8.90 11.00
CA PRO A 411 -26.17 -7.98 11.95
C PRO A 411 -26.83 -6.78 11.26
N VAL A 412 -26.53 -6.51 9.98
CA VAL A 412 -27.08 -5.38 9.22
C VAL A 412 -28.32 -5.75 8.41
N CYS A 413 -28.30 -6.89 7.69
CA CYS A 413 -29.37 -7.25 6.76
C CYS A 413 -30.05 -8.60 7.06
N GLY A 414 -29.61 -9.36 8.06
CA GLY A 414 -30.17 -10.66 8.44
C GLY A 414 -29.84 -11.81 7.46
N ALA A 415 -29.10 -11.55 6.37
CA ALA A 415 -28.70 -12.60 5.44
C ALA A 415 -27.66 -13.54 6.07
N PRO A 416 -27.51 -14.80 5.58
CA PRO A 416 -26.50 -15.71 6.08
C PRO A 416 -25.09 -15.13 5.96
N VAL A 417 -24.24 -15.53 6.92
CA VAL A 417 -22.81 -15.27 6.93
C VAL A 417 -22.09 -16.57 6.65
N VAL A 418 -21.20 -16.56 5.66
CA VAL A 418 -20.45 -17.74 5.23
C VAL A 418 -18.96 -17.47 5.36
N ARG A 419 -18.22 -18.44 5.89
CA ARG A 419 -16.76 -18.48 5.83
C ARG A 419 -16.38 -19.67 4.95
N GLU A 420 -15.67 -19.38 3.86
CA GLU A 420 -15.20 -20.45 2.96
C GLU A 420 -14.00 -21.17 3.56
N GLU A 421 -13.85 -22.43 3.16
CA GLU A 421 -12.71 -23.24 3.59
C GLU A 421 -11.39 -22.63 3.08
N GLY A 422 -10.47 -22.39 4.00
CA GLY A 422 -9.19 -21.72 3.71
C GLY A 422 -9.23 -20.18 3.77
N GLU A 423 -10.39 -19.53 3.92
CA GLU A 423 -10.46 -18.10 4.18
C GLU A 423 -10.48 -17.77 5.69
N ALA A 424 -9.76 -16.72 6.07
CA ALA A 424 -9.74 -16.23 7.46
C ALA A 424 -10.97 -15.40 7.83
N VAL A 425 -11.74 -14.90 6.84
CA VAL A 425 -12.78 -13.90 7.03
C VAL A 425 -14.16 -14.45 6.68
N ALA A 426 -15.11 -14.33 7.62
CA ALA A 426 -16.53 -14.61 7.38
C ALA A 426 -17.20 -13.43 6.68
N ARG A 427 -18.13 -13.68 5.73
CA ARG A 427 -18.76 -12.65 4.90
C ARG A 427 -20.27 -12.78 4.83
N CYS A 428 -20.95 -11.63 4.83
CA CYS A 428 -22.36 -11.53 4.49
C CYS A 428 -22.57 -11.80 2.99
N ILE A 429 -23.43 -12.75 2.64
CA ILE A 429 -23.77 -13.06 1.25
C ILE A 429 -24.97 -12.25 0.71
N GLY A 430 -25.64 -11.44 1.55
CA GLY A 430 -26.78 -10.62 1.14
C GLY A 430 -26.41 -9.57 0.09
N ILE A 431 -27.11 -9.58 -1.06
CA ILE A 431 -26.83 -8.69 -2.21
C ILE A 431 -27.18 -7.24 -1.89
N GLU A 432 -28.30 -7.02 -1.22
CA GLU A 432 -28.81 -5.68 -0.85
C GLU A 432 -28.39 -5.25 0.56
N CYS A 433 -27.32 -5.84 1.09
CA CYS A 433 -26.81 -5.41 2.37
C CYS A 433 -26.33 -3.95 2.28
N SER A 434 -26.95 -3.06 3.05
CA SER A 434 -26.63 -1.62 3.02
C SER A 434 -25.17 -1.33 3.36
N ALA A 435 -24.50 -2.19 4.14
CA ALA A 435 -23.07 -2.06 4.41
C ALA A 435 -22.19 -2.27 3.15
N LYS A 436 -22.69 -2.98 2.12
CA LYS A 436 -21.97 -3.31 0.89
C LYS A 436 -22.32 -2.42 -0.30
N ILE A 437 -23.31 -1.55 -0.14
CA ILE A 437 -23.91 -0.84 -1.28
C ILE A 437 -22.88 -0.08 -2.11
N LEU A 438 -21.99 0.65 -1.46
CA LEU A 438 -21.00 1.47 -2.14
C LEU A 438 -20.00 0.63 -2.94
N ARG A 439 -19.57 -0.51 -2.38
CA ARG A 439 -18.72 -1.47 -3.10
C ARG A 439 -19.41 -2.04 -4.32
N ASN A 440 -20.65 -2.51 -4.17
CA ASN A 440 -21.40 -3.10 -5.27
C ASN A 440 -21.61 -2.09 -6.41
N LEU A 441 -21.90 -0.83 -6.06
CA LEU A 441 -22.02 0.25 -7.00
C LEU A 441 -20.68 0.56 -7.69
N ALA A 442 -19.58 0.66 -6.93
CA ALA A 442 -18.25 0.94 -7.47
C ALA A 442 -17.77 -0.16 -8.43
N HIS A 443 -17.99 -1.43 -8.08
CA HIS A 443 -17.69 -2.56 -8.96
C HIS A 443 -18.54 -2.55 -10.22
N PHE A 444 -19.85 -2.28 -10.07
CA PHE A 444 -20.78 -2.24 -11.21
C PHE A 444 -20.38 -1.20 -12.26
N VAL A 445 -19.99 -0.01 -11.83
CA VAL A 445 -19.64 1.10 -12.75
C VAL A 445 -18.19 1.04 -13.25
N SER A 446 -17.37 0.14 -12.72
CA SER A 446 -15.96 0.01 -13.07
C SER A 446 -15.73 -0.31 -14.55
N LYS A 447 -14.49 -0.12 -15.04
CA LYS A 447 -14.08 -0.43 -16.42
C LYS A 447 -14.29 -1.89 -16.78
N GLU A 448 -14.10 -2.80 -15.82
CA GLU A 448 -14.33 -4.25 -15.99
C GLU A 448 -15.81 -4.60 -15.98
N GLY A 449 -16.64 -3.82 -15.25
CA GLY A 449 -18.09 -3.92 -15.22
C GLY A 449 -18.75 -3.16 -16.37
N MET A 450 -19.72 -2.31 -16.03
CA MET A 450 -20.51 -1.55 -17.03
C MET A 450 -19.80 -0.33 -17.61
N ASP A 451 -18.59 0.00 -17.16
CA ASP A 451 -17.71 1.04 -17.72
C ASP A 451 -18.39 2.42 -17.82
N ILE A 452 -18.95 2.88 -16.71
CA ILE A 452 -19.67 4.16 -16.65
C ILE A 452 -18.66 5.27 -16.29
N ASP A 453 -18.12 5.93 -17.30
CA ASP A 453 -17.11 6.98 -17.11
C ASP A 453 -17.71 8.18 -16.36
N GLY A 454 -16.91 8.75 -15.45
CA GLY A 454 -17.31 9.88 -14.61
C GLY A 454 -18.07 9.51 -13.33
N LEU A 455 -18.51 8.25 -13.15
CA LEU A 455 -19.21 7.78 -11.96
C LEU A 455 -18.23 7.08 -10.97
N GLY A 456 -17.21 7.82 -10.55
CA GLY A 456 -16.22 7.32 -9.57
C GLY A 456 -16.78 7.28 -8.13
N ILE A 457 -16.02 6.62 -7.22
CA ILE A 457 -16.41 6.37 -5.82
C ILE A 457 -16.92 7.62 -5.12
N LYS A 458 -16.24 8.77 -5.24
CA LYS A 458 -16.65 10.05 -4.62
C LYS A 458 -18.02 10.57 -5.06
N ILE A 459 -18.41 10.27 -6.28
CA ILE A 459 -19.74 10.66 -6.81
C ILE A 459 -20.78 9.66 -6.30
N LEU A 460 -20.44 8.37 -6.29
CA LEU A 460 -21.29 7.33 -5.72
C LEU A 460 -21.60 7.58 -4.24
N GLU A 461 -20.60 7.93 -3.44
CA GLU A 461 -20.77 8.31 -2.02
C GLU A 461 -21.78 9.46 -1.89
N GLN A 462 -21.59 10.54 -2.64
CA GLN A 462 -22.51 11.69 -2.60
C GLN A 462 -23.94 11.32 -3.00
N LEU A 463 -24.10 10.42 -3.98
CA LEU A 463 -25.42 9.95 -4.43
C LEU A 463 -26.09 9.07 -3.37
N VAL A 464 -25.33 8.18 -2.72
CA VAL A 464 -25.82 7.33 -1.63
C VAL A 464 -26.17 8.16 -0.40
N ASP A 465 -25.30 9.08 0.01
CA ASP A 465 -25.52 9.97 1.17
C ASP A 465 -26.75 10.85 1.00
N LYS A 466 -27.01 11.31 -0.22
CA LYS A 466 -28.23 12.06 -0.56
C LYS A 466 -29.47 11.17 -0.74
N GLY A 467 -29.34 9.84 -0.64
CA GLY A 467 -30.41 8.87 -0.83
C GLY A 467 -30.93 8.78 -2.27
N LEU A 468 -30.16 9.27 -3.25
CA LEU A 468 -30.52 9.26 -4.68
C LEU A 468 -30.36 7.88 -5.30
N ILE A 469 -29.42 7.07 -4.81
CA ILE A 469 -29.22 5.68 -5.19
C ILE A 469 -29.15 4.78 -3.96
N LYS A 470 -29.83 3.64 -4.01
CA LYS A 470 -29.86 2.62 -2.95
C LYS A 470 -29.41 1.25 -3.44
N ASN A 471 -29.40 1.04 -4.75
CA ASN A 471 -28.96 -0.19 -5.41
C ASN A 471 -28.48 0.11 -6.84
N ILE A 472 -28.00 -0.91 -7.52
CA ILE A 472 -27.43 -0.83 -8.87
C ILE A 472 -28.45 -0.30 -9.90
N ALA A 473 -29.74 -0.71 -9.83
CA ALA A 473 -30.73 -0.29 -10.79
C ALA A 473 -31.06 1.19 -10.72
N ASP A 474 -30.92 1.82 -9.54
CA ASP A 474 -31.18 3.25 -9.34
C ASP A 474 -30.22 4.13 -10.15
N ILE A 475 -29.03 3.62 -10.54
CA ILE A 475 -28.08 4.35 -11.41
C ILE A 475 -28.77 4.78 -12.72
N TYR A 476 -29.61 3.90 -13.27
CA TYR A 476 -30.27 4.11 -14.57
C TYR A 476 -31.54 4.99 -14.50
N THR A 477 -31.94 5.35 -13.27
CA THR A 477 -33.10 6.28 -13.06
C THR A 477 -32.66 7.69 -12.70
N LEU A 478 -31.34 7.93 -12.53
CA LEU A 478 -30.80 9.25 -12.23
C LEU A 478 -31.11 10.28 -13.29
N THR A 479 -31.50 11.48 -12.87
CA THR A 479 -31.76 12.63 -13.73
C THR A 479 -30.56 13.58 -13.82
N ALA A 480 -30.49 14.35 -14.90
CA ALA A 480 -29.44 15.35 -15.07
C ALA A 480 -29.47 16.43 -13.97
N GLU A 481 -30.67 16.79 -13.46
CA GLU A 481 -30.87 17.78 -12.39
C GLU A 481 -30.26 17.26 -11.07
N GLU A 482 -30.53 16.01 -10.71
CA GLU A 482 -29.97 15.37 -9.49
C GLU A 482 -28.44 15.35 -9.53
N ILE A 483 -27.85 14.91 -10.64
CA ILE A 483 -26.41 14.86 -10.83
C ILE A 483 -25.80 16.28 -10.83
N ALA A 484 -26.44 17.25 -11.49
CA ALA A 484 -25.97 18.63 -11.51
C ALA A 484 -25.93 19.26 -10.11
N SER A 485 -26.78 18.80 -9.18
CA SER A 485 -26.82 19.26 -7.79
C SER A 485 -25.60 18.90 -6.97
N LEU A 486 -24.76 17.97 -7.46
CA LEU A 486 -23.55 17.50 -6.79
C LEU A 486 -22.36 18.47 -6.91
N LYS A 487 -22.35 19.33 -7.91
CA LYS A 487 -21.24 20.26 -8.19
C LYS A 487 -21.72 21.66 -8.57
N LYS A 488 -21.01 22.71 -8.11
CA LYS A 488 -21.19 24.07 -8.65
C LYS A 488 -20.92 24.06 -10.17
N ASN A 489 -21.83 24.59 -10.97
CA ASN A 489 -21.80 24.57 -12.44
C ASN A 489 -21.80 23.14 -13.05
N GLY A 490 -22.48 22.19 -12.43
CA GLY A 490 -22.47 20.77 -12.76
C GLY A 490 -23.21 20.37 -14.04
N LYS A 491 -23.83 21.28 -14.82
CA LYS A 491 -24.66 20.91 -15.99
C LYS A 491 -23.93 20.10 -17.06
N LYS A 492 -22.70 20.52 -17.45
CA LYS A 492 -21.91 19.78 -18.45
C LYS A 492 -21.45 18.42 -17.91
N PHE A 493 -21.05 18.37 -16.64
CA PHE A 493 -20.71 17.12 -15.97
C PHE A 493 -21.89 16.16 -15.90
N ALA A 494 -23.08 16.68 -15.52
CA ALA A 494 -24.29 15.87 -15.44
C ALA A 494 -24.69 15.31 -16.82
N GLN A 495 -24.60 16.11 -17.90
CA GLN A 495 -24.90 15.62 -19.23
C GLN A 495 -23.93 14.52 -19.67
N ASN A 496 -22.63 14.72 -19.51
CA ASN A 496 -21.61 13.69 -19.84
C ASN A 496 -21.85 12.38 -19.06
N LEU A 497 -22.22 12.48 -17.78
CA LEU A 497 -22.48 11.32 -16.96
C LEU A 497 -23.76 10.58 -17.39
N ILE A 498 -24.85 11.31 -17.70
CA ILE A 498 -26.07 10.70 -18.25
C ILE A 498 -25.81 10.04 -19.60
N ASP A 499 -24.99 10.65 -20.46
CA ASP A 499 -24.61 10.06 -21.75
C ASP A 499 -23.81 8.76 -21.53
N SER A 500 -22.89 8.73 -20.56
CA SER A 500 -22.14 7.53 -20.19
C SER A 500 -23.03 6.42 -19.61
N ILE A 501 -23.97 6.77 -18.71
CA ILE A 501 -24.96 5.84 -18.16
C ILE A 501 -25.81 5.24 -19.30
N ASN A 502 -26.31 6.06 -20.24
CA ASN A 502 -27.10 5.57 -21.36
C ASN A 502 -26.27 4.72 -22.34
N ALA A 503 -25.02 5.08 -22.60
CA ALA A 503 -24.14 4.28 -23.43
C ALA A 503 -23.91 2.87 -22.83
N SER A 504 -23.76 2.79 -21.51
CA SER A 504 -23.54 1.51 -20.81
C SER A 504 -24.68 0.51 -20.95
N LYS A 505 -25.92 0.99 -21.20
CA LYS A 505 -27.08 0.12 -21.44
C LYS A 505 -26.90 -0.83 -22.63
N ASN A 506 -26.05 -0.44 -23.59
CA ASN A 506 -25.78 -1.21 -24.79
C ASN A 506 -24.55 -2.15 -24.65
N ASN A 507 -24.00 -2.30 -23.46
CA ASN A 507 -22.89 -3.22 -23.23
C ASN A 507 -23.32 -4.69 -23.43
N ASP A 508 -22.35 -5.55 -23.81
CA ASP A 508 -22.60 -6.97 -23.99
C ASP A 508 -22.88 -7.67 -22.65
N LEU A 509 -23.66 -8.75 -22.69
CA LEU A 509 -24.08 -9.53 -21.52
C LEU A 509 -22.91 -9.91 -20.60
N PHE A 510 -21.71 -10.24 -21.13
CA PHE A 510 -20.59 -10.60 -20.27
C PHE A 510 -20.13 -9.44 -19.37
N LYS A 511 -20.26 -8.20 -19.82
CA LYS A 511 -20.00 -7.00 -19.02
C LYS A 511 -20.99 -6.90 -17.85
N LEU A 512 -22.27 -7.10 -18.11
CA LEU A 512 -23.30 -7.11 -17.07
C LEU A 512 -23.07 -8.23 -16.05
N LEU A 513 -22.76 -9.45 -16.49
CA LEU A 513 -22.47 -10.58 -15.59
C LEU A 513 -21.25 -10.29 -14.70
N THR A 514 -20.19 -9.69 -15.25
CA THR A 514 -19.04 -9.25 -14.48
C THR A 514 -19.45 -8.17 -13.47
N ALA A 515 -20.22 -7.18 -13.90
CA ALA A 515 -20.64 -6.03 -13.10
C ALA A 515 -21.57 -6.43 -11.92
N LEU A 516 -22.38 -7.47 -12.06
CA LEU A 516 -23.26 -7.97 -10.99
C LEU A 516 -22.49 -8.53 -9.79
N GLY A 517 -21.16 -8.72 -9.89
CA GLY A 517 -20.32 -9.13 -8.79
C GLY A 517 -20.64 -10.52 -8.25
N ILE A 518 -21.06 -11.43 -9.14
CA ILE A 518 -21.29 -12.85 -8.78
C ILE A 518 -19.95 -13.43 -8.32
N ARG A 519 -19.94 -14.04 -7.16
CA ARG A 519 -18.70 -14.56 -6.56
C ARG A 519 -18.01 -15.56 -7.48
N HIS A 520 -16.68 -15.47 -7.59
CA HIS A 520 -15.83 -16.27 -8.50
C HIS A 520 -16.09 -16.04 -10.01
N ILE A 521 -16.94 -15.08 -10.38
CA ILE A 521 -17.15 -14.70 -11.78
C ILE A 521 -16.33 -13.45 -12.10
N GLY A 522 -15.26 -13.64 -12.89
CA GLY A 522 -14.57 -12.56 -13.57
C GLY A 522 -14.92 -12.51 -15.05
N THR A 523 -14.34 -11.58 -15.78
CA THR A 523 -14.58 -11.37 -17.23
C THR A 523 -14.41 -12.67 -18.05
N LYS A 524 -13.43 -13.53 -17.69
CA LYS A 524 -13.19 -14.78 -18.41
C LYS A 524 -14.33 -15.77 -18.26
N SER A 525 -14.77 -16.03 -17.02
CA SER A 525 -15.91 -16.94 -16.75
C SER A 525 -17.22 -16.39 -17.29
N ALA A 526 -17.43 -15.06 -17.22
CA ALA A 526 -18.59 -14.39 -17.81
C ALA A 526 -18.64 -14.60 -19.35
N LYS A 527 -17.53 -14.44 -20.06
CA LYS A 527 -17.43 -14.75 -21.49
C LYS A 527 -17.68 -16.22 -21.77
N GLY A 528 -17.21 -17.16 -20.93
CA GLY A 528 -17.50 -18.59 -21.02
C GLY A 528 -18.99 -18.91 -20.93
N LEU A 529 -19.69 -18.30 -19.96
CA LEU A 529 -21.15 -18.42 -19.82
C LEU A 529 -21.88 -17.89 -21.06
N CYS A 530 -21.49 -16.73 -21.61
CA CYS A 530 -22.07 -16.11 -22.79
C CYS A 530 -21.85 -16.92 -24.08
N LYS A 531 -20.83 -17.76 -24.17
CA LYS A 531 -20.66 -18.68 -25.30
C LYS A 531 -21.77 -19.74 -25.34
N LYS A 532 -22.15 -20.27 -24.19
CA LYS A 532 -23.18 -21.32 -24.07
C LYS A 532 -24.59 -20.73 -23.98
N TYR A 533 -24.78 -19.72 -23.14
CA TYR A 533 -26.07 -19.08 -22.90
C TYR A 533 -26.11 -17.68 -23.54
N LYS A 534 -27.12 -17.39 -24.33
CA LYS A 534 -27.22 -16.16 -25.11
C LYS A 534 -28.00 -15.06 -24.41
N SER A 535 -28.61 -15.35 -23.26
CA SER A 535 -29.34 -14.38 -22.43
C SER A 535 -29.16 -14.67 -20.95
N ILE A 536 -29.35 -13.64 -20.11
CA ILE A 536 -29.29 -13.76 -18.65
C ILE A 536 -30.37 -14.72 -18.12
N ASP A 537 -31.55 -14.77 -18.76
CA ASP A 537 -32.63 -15.67 -18.38
C ASP A 537 -32.25 -17.14 -18.53
N LYS A 538 -31.55 -17.46 -19.62
CA LYS A 538 -31.05 -18.83 -19.86
C LYS A 538 -30.01 -19.25 -18.82
N ILE A 539 -29.20 -18.30 -18.33
CA ILE A 539 -28.25 -18.57 -17.25
C ILE A 539 -29.00 -18.77 -15.93
N ALA A 540 -30.03 -17.97 -15.66
CA ALA A 540 -30.83 -18.06 -14.46
C ALA A 540 -31.65 -19.38 -14.39
N GLU A 541 -32.07 -19.91 -15.52
CA GLU A 541 -32.83 -21.19 -15.64
C GLU A 541 -31.91 -22.43 -15.53
N ALA A 542 -30.59 -22.29 -15.78
CA ALA A 542 -29.64 -23.39 -15.85
C ALA A 542 -29.56 -24.18 -14.53
N SER A 543 -29.39 -25.49 -14.62
CA SER A 543 -29.16 -26.35 -13.45
C SER A 543 -27.71 -26.26 -12.97
N PHE A 544 -27.46 -26.70 -11.75
CA PHE A 544 -26.10 -26.75 -11.19
C PHE A 544 -25.18 -27.63 -12.05
N GLU A 545 -25.67 -28.78 -12.50
CA GLU A 545 -24.94 -29.73 -13.34
C GLU A 545 -24.56 -29.11 -14.69
N GLU A 546 -25.50 -28.40 -15.32
CA GLU A 546 -25.26 -27.71 -16.60
C GLU A 546 -24.21 -26.59 -16.46
N LEU A 547 -24.23 -25.86 -15.35
CA LEU A 547 -23.25 -24.81 -15.05
C LEU A 547 -21.85 -25.38 -14.78
N SER A 548 -21.77 -26.52 -14.07
CA SER A 548 -20.51 -27.19 -13.74
C SER A 548 -19.79 -27.79 -14.96
N MET A 549 -20.49 -27.99 -16.08
CA MET A 549 -19.94 -28.51 -17.34
C MET A 549 -19.33 -27.44 -18.24
N ILE A 550 -19.35 -26.18 -17.81
CA ILE A 550 -18.79 -25.06 -18.61
C ILE A 550 -17.28 -24.95 -18.37
N ASP A 551 -16.52 -24.81 -19.44
CA ASP A 551 -15.08 -24.55 -19.35
C ASP A 551 -14.82 -23.29 -18.48
N ASP A 552 -13.81 -23.35 -17.61
CA ASP A 552 -13.47 -22.30 -16.65
C ASP A 552 -14.53 -22.02 -15.55
N VAL A 553 -15.55 -22.87 -15.39
CA VAL A 553 -16.54 -22.83 -14.30
C VAL A 553 -16.43 -24.11 -13.48
N GLY A 554 -15.71 -24.04 -12.35
CA GLY A 554 -15.63 -25.14 -11.40
C GLY A 554 -16.89 -25.26 -10.54
N GLU A 555 -17.01 -26.33 -9.75
CA GLU A 555 -18.16 -26.59 -8.86
C GLU A 555 -18.50 -25.42 -7.94
N ILE A 556 -17.49 -24.79 -7.32
CA ILE A 556 -17.67 -23.62 -6.42
C ILE A 556 -18.29 -22.45 -7.18
N THR A 557 -17.81 -22.19 -8.39
CA THR A 557 -18.32 -21.11 -9.25
C THR A 557 -19.74 -21.41 -9.73
N ALA A 558 -20.01 -22.66 -10.13
CA ALA A 558 -21.35 -23.11 -10.53
C ALA A 558 -22.35 -22.95 -9.38
N GLN A 559 -21.98 -23.30 -8.17
CA GLN A 559 -22.80 -23.12 -6.97
C GLN A 559 -23.12 -21.65 -6.73
N SER A 560 -22.10 -20.79 -6.84
CA SER A 560 -22.27 -19.34 -6.66
C SER A 560 -23.25 -18.73 -7.69
N ILE A 561 -23.19 -19.16 -8.96
CA ILE A 561 -24.11 -18.72 -10.02
C ILE A 561 -25.53 -19.23 -9.71
N TYR A 562 -25.65 -20.51 -9.40
CA TYR A 562 -26.93 -21.17 -9.13
C TYR A 562 -27.67 -20.51 -7.97
N GLU A 563 -27.00 -20.23 -6.86
CA GLU A 563 -27.56 -19.56 -5.69
C GLU A 563 -27.89 -18.09 -5.96
N PHE A 564 -27.02 -17.37 -6.69
CA PHE A 564 -27.21 -15.96 -7.02
C PHE A 564 -28.54 -15.71 -7.75
N PHE A 565 -28.82 -16.45 -8.82
CA PHE A 565 -30.02 -16.23 -9.63
C PHE A 565 -31.33 -16.74 -8.97
N ARG A 566 -31.24 -17.49 -7.86
CA ARG A 566 -32.42 -17.97 -7.10
C ARG A 566 -32.79 -17.08 -5.93
N GLN A 567 -32.01 -16.04 -5.66
CA GLN A 567 -32.36 -15.06 -4.63
C GLN A 567 -33.47 -14.12 -5.14
N PRO A 568 -34.57 -13.91 -4.39
CA PRO A 568 -35.65 -13.02 -4.82
C PRO A 568 -35.18 -11.61 -5.15
N GLN A 569 -34.23 -11.09 -4.41
CA GLN A 569 -33.62 -9.77 -4.60
C GLN A 569 -32.86 -9.67 -5.94
N THR A 570 -32.19 -10.73 -6.38
CA THR A 570 -31.52 -10.79 -7.68
C THR A 570 -32.53 -10.77 -8.82
N VAL A 571 -33.63 -11.50 -8.68
CA VAL A 571 -34.70 -11.52 -9.70
C VAL A 571 -35.30 -10.13 -9.86
N ASP A 572 -35.60 -9.44 -8.76
CA ASP A 572 -36.12 -8.07 -8.77
C ASP A 572 -35.11 -7.11 -9.44
N LEU A 573 -33.83 -7.18 -9.04
CA LEU A 573 -32.77 -6.36 -9.61
C LEU A 573 -32.65 -6.54 -11.14
N ILE A 574 -32.65 -7.80 -11.62
CA ILE A 574 -32.56 -8.09 -13.06
C ILE A 574 -33.77 -7.53 -13.81
N ASN A 575 -34.99 -7.67 -13.25
CA ASN A 575 -36.20 -7.13 -13.85
C ASN A 575 -36.12 -5.60 -13.97
N ARG A 576 -35.69 -4.92 -12.93
CA ARG A 576 -35.52 -3.46 -12.93
C ARG A 576 -34.45 -3.00 -13.92
N LEU A 577 -33.34 -3.73 -14.07
CA LEU A 577 -32.33 -3.45 -15.09
C LEU A 577 -32.90 -3.60 -16.51
N LYS A 578 -33.71 -4.63 -16.76
CA LYS A 578 -34.42 -4.81 -18.04
C LYS A 578 -35.41 -3.67 -18.32
N GLU A 579 -36.22 -3.28 -17.32
CA GLU A 579 -37.13 -2.14 -17.41
C GLU A 579 -36.40 -0.83 -17.70
N ALA A 580 -35.21 -0.64 -17.16
CA ALA A 580 -34.33 0.50 -17.44
C ALA A 580 -33.67 0.45 -18.83
N GLY A 581 -33.87 -0.64 -19.60
CA GLY A 581 -33.35 -0.82 -20.95
C GLY A 581 -31.89 -1.30 -21.01
N VAL A 582 -31.37 -1.91 -19.94
CA VAL A 582 -30.05 -2.52 -19.95
C VAL A 582 -30.06 -3.81 -20.76
N ASN A 583 -29.10 -3.95 -21.67
CA ASN A 583 -28.97 -5.16 -22.48
C ASN A 583 -28.65 -6.39 -21.62
N THR A 584 -29.46 -7.43 -21.77
CA THR A 584 -29.35 -8.71 -21.05
C THR A 584 -29.09 -9.90 -21.98
N GLU A 585 -28.72 -9.62 -23.22
CA GLU A 585 -28.44 -10.59 -24.27
C GLU A 585 -27.03 -10.43 -24.83
N VAL A 586 -26.49 -11.49 -25.40
CA VAL A 586 -25.20 -11.46 -26.12
C VAL A 586 -25.39 -10.70 -27.42
N ILE A 587 -24.56 -9.67 -27.62
CA ILE A 587 -24.56 -8.92 -28.87
C ILE A 587 -23.95 -9.81 -29.96
N GLN A 588 -24.79 -10.22 -30.90
CA GLN A 588 -24.31 -10.95 -32.09
C GLN A 588 -23.62 -9.93 -33.02
N ASN A 589 -22.31 -9.87 -32.96
CA ASN A 589 -21.57 -9.21 -34.03
C ASN A 589 -21.70 -10.06 -35.31
N GLU A 590 -22.44 -9.58 -36.29
CA GLU A 590 -22.57 -10.23 -37.61
C GLU A 590 -21.24 -10.39 -38.36
N ASN A 591 -20.15 -9.88 -37.82
CA ASN A 591 -18.78 -10.00 -38.31
C ASN A 591 -17.93 -11.04 -37.55
N THR A 592 -18.48 -12.20 -37.17
CA THR A 592 -17.63 -13.36 -36.96
C THR A 592 -17.20 -13.87 -38.33
N ASN A 593 -16.21 -13.21 -38.93
CA ASN A 593 -15.35 -13.89 -39.88
C ASN A 593 -14.85 -15.14 -39.15
N THR A 594 -15.30 -16.32 -39.58
CA THR A 594 -14.77 -17.62 -39.17
C THR A 594 -13.40 -17.82 -39.82
N ASP A 595 -12.47 -16.93 -39.48
CA ASP A 595 -11.09 -17.03 -39.92
C ASP A 595 -10.30 -17.70 -38.78
N ASP A 596 -10.27 -19.02 -38.83
CA ASP A 596 -9.62 -19.88 -37.86
C ASP A 596 -8.08 -20.03 -38.12
N ARG A 597 -7.41 -19.04 -38.76
CA ARG A 597 -5.99 -19.11 -39.10
C ARG A 597 -5.09 -19.32 -37.90
N PHE A 598 -5.53 -18.99 -36.69
CA PHE A 598 -4.79 -19.24 -35.46
C PHE A 598 -5.35 -20.39 -34.63
N ALA A 599 -6.32 -21.14 -35.12
CA ALA A 599 -6.91 -22.28 -34.42
C ALA A 599 -5.83 -23.27 -33.95
N GLY A 600 -5.89 -23.66 -32.68
CA GLY A 600 -4.92 -24.58 -32.08
C GLY A 600 -3.53 -23.96 -31.77
N LYS A 601 -3.31 -22.66 -32.03
CA LYS A 601 -2.06 -21.96 -31.72
C LYS A 601 -2.18 -21.24 -30.37
N THR A 602 -1.11 -21.32 -29.57
CA THR A 602 -1.02 -20.60 -28.29
C THR A 602 0.01 -19.48 -28.42
N PHE A 603 -0.40 -18.27 -28.09
CA PHE A 603 0.41 -17.06 -28.14
C PHE A 603 0.76 -16.58 -26.74
N VAL A 604 1.94 -15.98 -26.57
CA VAL A 604 2.33 -15.25 -25.36
C VAL A 604 2.79 -13.86 -25.77
N LEU A 605 2.29 -12.84 -25.08
CA LEU A 605 2.65 -11.44 -25.31
C LEU A 605 3.64 -10.99 -24.24
N THR A 606 4.70 -10.28 -24.67
CA THR A 606 5.73 -9.72 -23.78
C THR A 606 6.24 -8.38 -24.32
N GLY A 607 6.67 -7.48 -23.44
CA GLY A 607 7.08 -6.14 -23.83
C GLY A 607 5.91 -5.18 -24.09
N SER A 608 6.22 -3.95 -24.52
CA SER A 608 5.25 -2.94 -24.93
C SER A 608 5.04 -3.02 -26.44
N LEU A 609 3.80 -3.19 -26.87
CA LEU A 609 3.46 -3.26 -28.30
C LEU A 609 3.23 -1.84 -28.83
N GLU A 610 3.82 -1.52 -29.97
CA GLU A 610 3.82 -0.15 -30.52
C GLU A 610 2.42 0.30 -31.01
N LYS A 611 1.62 -0.61 -31.57
CA LYS A 611 0.34 -0.28 -32.23
C LYS A 611 -0.90 -0.72 -31.48
N TYR A 612 -0.78 -1.63 -30.53
CA TYR A 612 -1.91 -2.24 -29.81
C TYR A 612 -1.61 -2.32 -28.32
N THR A 613 -2.62 -2.12 -27.48
CA THR A 613 -2.53 -2.55 -26.08
C THR A 613 -2.47 -4.08 -26.02
N ARG A 614 -1.98 -4.63 -24.92
CA ARG A 614 -1.96 -6.09 -24.71
C ARG A 614 -3.34 -6.73 -24.83
N GLN A 615 -4.39 -6.01 -24.39
CA GLN A 615 -5.76 -6.49 -24.47
C GLN A 615 -6.24 -6.53 -25.92
N GLU A 616 -6.05 -5.46 -26.69
CA GLU A 616 -6.43 -5.41 -28.11
C GLU A 616 -5.69 -6.49 -28.91
N ALA A 617 -4.40 -6.69 -28.68
CA ALA A 617 -3.65 -7.76 -29.32
C ALA A 617 -4.15 -9.15 -28.96
N SER A 618 -4.57 -9.35 -27.67
CA SER A 618 -5.18 -10.61 -27.23
C SER A 618 -6.53 -10.84 -27.92
N ASP A 619 -7.38 -9.82 -27.97
CA ASP A 619 -8.70 -9.91 -28.59
C ASP A 619 -8.58 -10.19 -30.10
N ILE A 620 -7.58 -9.61 -30.80
CA ILE A 620 -7.30 -9.90 -32.21
C ILE A 620 -6.87 -11.38 -32.38
N ILE A 621 -5.95 -11.88 -31.54
CA ILE A 621 -5.50 -13.27 -31.63
C ILE A 621 -6.67 -14.23 -31.39
N GLU A 622 -7.49 -13.95 -30.40
CA GLU A 622 -8.66 -14.78 -30.05
C GLU A 622 -9.75 -14.70 -31.14
N SER A 623 -9.93 -13.55 -31.80
CA SER A 623 -10.87 -13.39 -32.93
C SER A 623 -10.52 -14.25 -34.15
N PHE A 624 -9.25 -14.64 -34.28
CA PHE A 624 -8.74 -15.56 -35.31
C PHE A 624 -8.58 -17.01 -34.81
N GLY A 625 -9.24 -17.38 -33.68
CA GLY A 625 -9.23 -18.75 -33.15
C GLY A 625 -7.98 -19.14 -32.35
N GLY A 626 -7.07 -18.20 -32.08
CA GLY A 626 -5.86 -18.41 -31.27
C GLY A 626 -6.16 -18.39 -29.76
N LYS A 627 -5.22 -18.91 -28.96
CA LYS A 627 -5.28 -18.89 -27.50
C LYS A 627 -4.14 -18.02 -26.95
N VAL A 628 -4.43 -17.08 -26.04
CA VAL A 628 -3.41 -16.27 -25.37
C VAL A 628 -3.10 -16.85 -23.98
N SER A 629 -1.80 -16.97 -23.65
CA SER A 629 -1.32 -17.47 -22.36
C SER A 629 -0.42 -16.46 -21.65
N GLY A 630 -0.55 -16.39 -20.34
CA GLY A 630 0.26 -15.50 -19.49
C GLY A 630 1.72 -15.95 -19.30
N SER A 631 2.07 -17.21 -19.61
CA SER A 631 3.40 -17.77 -19.37
C SER A 631 3.91 -18.57 -20.57
N VAL A 632 5.24 -18.52 -20.79
CA VAL A 632 5.95 -19.27 -21.84
C VAL A 632 6.17 -20.71 -21.40
N SER A 633 5.78 -21.67 -22.23
CA SER A 633 5.98 -23.11 -22.03
C SER A 633 6.25 -23.81 -23.36
N LYS A 634 6.62 -25.10 -23.33
CA LYS A 634 6.79 -25.94 -24.55
C LYS A 634 5.53 -26.05 -25.41
N LYS A 635 4.35 -25.70 -24.87
CA LYS A 635 3.07 -25.67 -25.60
C LYS A 635 2.80 -24.33 -26.28
N THR A 636 3.64 -23.31 -26.07
CA THR A 636 3.53 -22.01 -26.72
C THR A 636 3.92 -22.11 -28.17
N SER A 637 3.05 -21.66 -29.09
CA SER A 637 3.31 -21.69 -30.54
C SER A 637 4.09 -20.47 -31.01
N TYR A 638 3.74 -19.28 -30.48
CA TYR A 638 4.36 -18.00 -30.84
C TYR A 638 4.51 -17.10 -29.64
N VAL A 639 5.58 -16.32 -29.59
CA VAL A 639 5.76 -15.25 -28.62
C VAL A 639 5.81 -13.92 -29.36
N LEU A 640 4.84 -13.04 -29.09
CA LEU A 640 4.79 -11.67 -29.57
C LEU A 640 5.64 -10.81 -28.63
N ALA A 641 6.76 -10.30 -29.12
CA ALA A 641 7.70 -9.48 -28.38
C ALA A 641 7.68 -8.04 -28.91
N GLY A 642 7.21 -7.11 -28.09
CA GLY A 642 7.35 -5.67 -28.30
C GLY A 642 8.64 -5.14 -27.68
N GLU A 643 8.75 -3.80 -27.56
CA GLU A 643 9.87 -3.14 -26.93
C GLU A 643 10.01 -3.54 -25.44
N GLU A 644 11.25 -3.61 -24.96
CA GLU A 644 11.59 -3.98 -23.57
C GLU A 644 11.02 -5.34 -23.13
N ALA A 645 11.01 -6.32 -24.03
CA ALA A 645 10.55 -7.66 -23.71
C ALA A 645 11.48 -8.34 -22.68
N GLY A 646 10.95 -8.60 -21.48
CA GLY A 646 11.68 -9.15 -20.32
C GLY A 646 11.90 -10.67 -20.35
N SER A 647 11.98 -11.29 -19.17
CA SER A 647 12.31 -12.72 -18.95
C SER A 647 11.52 -13.73 -19.79
N LYS A 648 10.32 -13.39 -20.26
CA LYS A 648 9.52 -14.25 -21.15
C LYS A 648 10.17 -14.41 -22.53
N LEU A 649 10.84 -13.37 -23.05
CA LEU A 649 11.58 -13.45 -24.32
C LEU A 649 12.78 -14.37 -24.17
N THR A 650 13.58 -14.21 -23.11
CA THR A 650 14.73 -15.07 -22.82
C THR A 650 14.31 -16.53 -22.73
N LYS A 651 13.24 -16.81 -21.98
CA LYS A 651 12.70 -18.17 -21.85
C LYS A 651 12.17 -18.74 -23.17
N ALA A 652 11.62 -17.90 -24.05
CA ALA A 652 11.17 -18.32 -25.38
C ALA A 652 12.35 -18.69 -26.28
N GLN A 653 13.43 -17.93 -26.21
CA GLN A 653 14.69 -18.22 -26.94
C GLN A 653 15.33 -19.52 -26.45
N GLU A 654 15.41 -19.74 -25.13
CA GLU A 654 15.91 -20.99 -24.53
C GLU A 654 15.11 -22.22 -24.98
N LEU A 655 13.80 -22.07 -25.16
CA LEU A 655 12.91 -23.14 -25.61
C LEU A 655 12.81 -23.27 -27.13
N GLY A 656 13.52 -22.44 -27.91
CA GLY A 656 13.50 -22.44 -29.36
C GLY A 656 12.14 -22.12 -29.98
N LEU A 657 11.33 -21.28 -29.33
CA LEU A 657 9.98 -20.95 -29.81
C LEU A 657 10.02 -19.88 -30.90
N SER A 658 8.99 -19.87 -31.75
CA SER A 658 8.85 -18.86 -32.81
C SER A 658 8.55 -17.48 -32.20
N LEU A 659 9.39 -16.50 -32.55
CA LEU A 659 9.27 -15.11 -32.07
C LEU A 659 8.69 -14.25 -33.20
N ILE A 660 7.75 -13.38 -32.82
CA ILE A 660 7.20 -12.33 -33.68
C ILE A 660 7.51 -11.00 -32.97
N HIS A 661 8.35 -10.16 -33.61
CA HIS A 661 8.65 -8.82 -33.11
C HIS A 661 7.69 -7.82 -33.75
N ILE A 662 7.02 -7.04 -32.96
CA ILE A 662 6.08 -5.99 -33.37
C ILE A 662 6.43 -4.70 -32.65
#